data_58deb8f8c3bbb95b13a53dcf1a79ab55
#
_entry.id   58deb8f8c3bbb95b13a53dcf1a79ab55
#
_cell.length_a   1.000
_cell.length_b   1.000
_cell.length_c   1.000
_cell.angle_alpha   90.00
_cell.angle_beta   90.00
_cell.angle_gamma   90.00
#
_symmetry.space_group_name_H-M   'P 1'
#
loop_
_entity.id
_entity.type
_entity.pdbx_description
1 polymer ?
#
loop_
_entity_poly.entity_id
_entity_poly.type
_entity_poly.pdbx_seq_one_letter_code
_entity_poly.pdbx_strand_id
1 'polypeptide(L)'
;MEASISHLMHHPLGVFALLVSISAVIPPLVRRVGLPDLVGLLAAGVVVGPHALGWVDTGYAEVEATVELLSSLGAVFLLFTMGLEIDLEEFNRVKRRSVVFGLLILCIGVGTGVSIGMLAGFAPVPCLLLGALMATHTPLGYPIVRSYGAQKDEAVVVSVGCTIITDIVALLLLAVGLGLGEGDLSGADLVMLLVRIAVFALLVVVGIRQLGRQLVLRGISDENRIVLAVLVALFLASLGAELAGVEKLVGAFLAGLAVNSVLPEGRVKEQVIFVGGVLFIPIFFIDLGLLLDVKSLGASLSNFQFTALMLVGAIGGKGLASWISGSLFRYRRPQILMMWSLTMPKVAATLATAFIGFRAGLLDQMVLNSVLAVMVVTATLGPILTERAVTRLNDSPQGIVPSSFGEEPTRFEGSSIVVQRPLRIVVPVANPQNEAGLLSMAARLVRGSSGSNGLLLPLAMVNPSLAELRGGINSAVAAARGRLSVAEAIGDDLAVPTRTLLRLDEDLPGGMSRTAMEQAADLLLLGAGRPDQLRAWLLGDMVDGVCRTAHCPVVVVNLSKRPEQSLNRILVPIKDLSASAREQFELALRVLNTAPEEARTRITLLHVHDPRYSGSDRLWMEDQLIRWRPTGIPAERFHTVIVRGPGIDGAIHRLSREHDLVILRTQRRRVGGLPIPGSDRTSQLISQLPCAAMVISDPLV
;
A
#
# COMPACT_ATOMS: atom_id res chain seq x y z
N MET A 1 -8.07 -43.77 11.38
CA MET A 1 -7.49 -42.56 10.76
C MET A 1 -8.57 -41.57 10.36
N GLU A 2 -9.63 -41.97 9.65
CA GLU A 2 -10.75 -41.08 9.30
C GLU A 2 -11.48 -40.52 10.53
N ALA A 3 -11.79 -41.33 11.54
CA ALA A 3 -12.43 -40.86 12.78
C ALA A 3 -11.55 -39.88 13.57
N SER A 4 -10.22 -40.02 13.53
CA SER A 4 -9.29 -39.08 14.19
C SER A 4 -9.18 -37.76 13.43
N ILE A 5 -9.23 -37.77 12.11
CA ILE A 5 -9.22 -36.55 11.27
C ILE A 5 -10.55 -35.80 11.42
N SER A 6 -11.68 -36.50 11.44
CA SER A 6 -13.00 -35.93 11.68
C SER A 6 -13.04 -35.24 13.05
N HIS A 7 -12.55 -35.85 14.11
CA HIS A 7 -12.50 -35.25 15.43
C HIS A 7 -11.60 -34.00 15.48
N LEU A 8 -10.51 -33.98 14.70
CA LEU A 8 -9.60 -32.84 14.62
C LEU A 8 -10.27 -31.63 13.89
N MET A 9 -11.11 -31.89 12.90
CA MET A 9 -11.82 -30.89 12.12
C MET A 9 -12.97 -30.22 12.90
N HIS A 10 -13.47 -30.87 13.97
CA HIS A 10 -14.48 -30.27 14.86
C HIS A 10 -13.86 -29.57 16.08
N HIS A 11 -12.53 -29.64 16.24
CA HIS A 11 -11.84 -28.98 17.33
C HIS A 11 -11.45 -27.54 16.92
N PRO A 12 -11.69 -26.49 17.75
CA PRO A 12 -11.38 -25.08 17.41
C PRO A 12 -9.96 -24.88 16.87
N LEU A 13 -8.95 -25.50 17.48
CA LEU A 13 -7.56 -25.41 17.01
C LEU A 13 -7.35 -26.04 15.64
N GLY A 14 -8.05 -27.15 15.33
CA GLY A 14 -7.99 -27.81 14.03
C GLY A 14 -8.57 -26.93 12.92
N VAL A 15 -9.72 -26.31 13.18
CA VAL A 15 -10.34 -25.34 12.27
C VAL A 15 -9.43 -24.14 12.06
N PHE A 16 -8.87 -23.58 13.13
CA PHE A 16 -7.92 -22.47 13.02
C PHE A 16 -6.70 -22.82 12.18
N ALA A 17 -6.08 -24.00 12.43
CA ALA A 17 -4.93 -24.48 11.66
C ALA A 17 -5.28 -24.67 10.17
N LEU A 18 -6.48 -25.18 9.86
CA LEU A 18 -6.97 -25.31 8.48
C LEU A 18 -7.13 -23.94 7.82
N LEU A 19 -7.79 -22.97 8.48
CA LEU A 19 -7.99 -21.62 7.95
C LEU A 19 -6.66 -20.92 7.67
N VAL A 20 -5.69 -21.03 8.58
CA VAL A 20 -4.33 -20.49 8.38
C VAL A 20 -3.60 -21.18 7.23
N SER A 21 -3.75 -22.52 7.11
CA SER A 21 -3.16 -23.28 6.00
C SER A 21 -3.72 -22.85 4.64
N ILE A 22 -5.05 -22.67 4.56
CA ILE A 22 -5.71 -22.14 3.36
C ILE A 22 -5.20 -20.75 3.03
N SER A 23 -5.08 -19.87 4.03
CA SER A 23 -4.56 -18.51 3.88
C SER A 23 -3.13 -18.46 3.35
N ALA A 24 -2.31 -19.49 3.68
CA ALA A 24 -0.93 -19.59 3.19
C ALA A 24 -0.83 -20.19 1.78
N VAL A 25 -1.65 -21.22 1.47
CA VAL A 25 -1.52 -22.02 0.25
C VAL A 25 -2.30 -21.47 -0.94
N ILE A 26 -3.51 -20.96 -0.72
CA ILE A 26 -4.40 -20.56 -1.81
C ILE A 26 -3.93 -19.32 -2.56
N PRO A 27 -3.46 -18.22 -1.93
CA PRO A 27 -3.05 -17.03 -2.66
C PRO A 27 -1.97 -17.29 -3.74
N PRO A 28 -0.86 -18.00 -3.47
CA PRO A 28 0.13 -18.29 -4.51
C PRO A 28 -0.39 -19.17 -5.65
N LEU A 29 -1.37 -20.05 -5.38
CA LEU A 29 -1.97 -20.90 -6.41
C LEU A 29 -2.88 -20.08 -7.34
N VAL A 30 -3.71 -19.22 -6.78
CA VAL A 30 -4.68 -18.42 -7.51
C VAL A 30 -4.00 -17.35 -8.38
N ARG A 31 -2.90 -16.79 -7.92
CA ARG A 31 -2.07 -15.87 -8.72
C ARG A 31 -1.54 -16.50 -10.01
N ARG A 32 -1.27 -17.81 -10.04
CA ARG A 32 -0.82 -18.52 -11.26
C ARG A 32 -1.92 -18.55 -12.33
N VAL A 33 -3.18 -18.47 -11.91
CA VAL A 33 -4.35 -18.44 -12.79
C VAL A 33 -4.76 -17.00 -13.15
N GLY A 34 -4.09 -16.00 -12.57
CA GLY A 34 -4.36 -14.58 -12.85
C GLY A 34 -5.59 -14.04 -12.12
N LEU A 35 -5.98 -14.64 -11.00
CA LEU A 35 -7.09 -14.17 -10.16
C LEU A 35 -6.56 -13.48 -8.89
N PRO A 36 -7.31 -12.50 -8.33
CA PRO A 36 -6.98 -11.88 -7.06
C PRO A 36 -6.96 -12.90 -5.90
N ASP A 37 -6.05 -12.72 -4.94
CA ASP A 37 -5.91 -13.59 -3.76
C ASP A 37 -7.23 -13.75 -3.00
N LEU A 38 -7.96 -12.64 -2.85
CA LEU A 38 -9.22 -12.60 -2.10
C LEU A 38 -10.32 -13.46 -2.72
N VAL A 39 -10.37 -13.50 -4.06
CA VAL A 39 -11.31 -14.37 -4.79
C VAL A 39 -10.97 -15.84 -4.57
N GLY A 40 -9.69 -16.16 -4.54
CA GLY A 40 -9.22 -17.51 -4.22
C GLY A 40 -9.57 -17.95 -2.81
N LEU A 41 -9.41 -17.08 -1.82
CA LEU A 41 -9.78 -17.36 -0.43
C LEU A 41 -11.27 -17.57 -0.26
N LEU A 42 -12.09 -16.74 -0.90
CA LEU A 42 -13.55 -16.91 -0.92
C LEU A 42 -13.94 -18.23 -1.57
N ALA A 43 -13.36 -18.57 -2.73
CA ALA A 43 -13.62 -19.84 -3.39
C ALA A 43 -13.17 -21.05 -2.54
N ALA A 44 -12.05 -20.94 -1.85
CA ALA A 44 -11.59 -21.97 -0.92
C ALA A 44 -12.57 -22.15 0.24
N GLY A 45 -13.11 -21.07 0.80
CA GLY A 45 -14.16 -21.12 1.82
C GLY A 45 -15.42 -21.88 1.34
N VAL A 46 -15.87 -21.63 0.12
CA VAL A 46 -16.97 -22.40 -0.50
C VAL A 46 -16.65 -23.88 -0.55
N VAL A 47 -15.43 -24.23 -0.97
CA VAL A 47 -15.02 -25.65 -1.13
C VAL A 47 -14.93 -26.37 0.21
N VAL A 48 -14.32 -25.77 1.25
CA VAL A 48 -14.16 -26.40 2.56
C VAL A 48 -15.39 -26.27 3.45
N GLY A 49 -16.35 -25.47 3.05
CA GLY A 49 -17.57 -25.14 3.80
C GLY A 49 -18.55 -26.28 3.94
N PRO A 50 -19.60 -26.07 4.77
CA PRO A 50 -20.61 -27.09 5.13
C PRO A 50 -21.42 -27.54 3.91
N HIS A 51 -21.50 -26.71 2.88
CA HIS A 51 -22.32 -26.97 1.68
C HIS A 51 -21.56 -27.72 0.57
N ALA A 52 -20.22 -27.96 0.73
CA ALA A 52 -19.39 -28.69 -0.23
C ALA A 52 -18.67 -29.86 0.45
N LEU A 53 -17.40 -29.69 0.88
CA LEU A 53 -16.61 -30.78 1.51
C LEU A 53 -16.97 -31.01 2.98
N GLY A 54 -17.56 -30.02 3.67
CA GLY A 54 -17.92 -30.12 5.09
C GLY A 54 -16.72 -30.24 6.03
N TRP A 55 -15.53 -29.78 5.62
CA TRP A 55 -14.34 -29.79 6.49
C TRP A 55 -14.45 -28.76 7.62
N VAL A 56 -15.11 -27.66 7.35
CA VAL A 56 -15.51 -26.66 8.35
C VAL A 56 -17.02 -26.70 8.45
N ASP A 57 -17.53 -27.42 9.44
CA ASP A 57 -18.96 -27.56 9.68
C ASP A 57 -19.40 -26.59 10.79
N THR A 58 -19.98 -25.48 10.38
CA THR A 58 -20.53 -24.45 11.28
C THR A 58 -21.82 -24.90 12.02
N GLY A 59 -22.30 -26.12 11.78
CA GLY A 59 -23.36 -26.74 12.58
C GLY A 59 -22.92 -27.10 14.02
N TYR A 60 -21.62 -27.15 14.28
CA TYR A 60 -21.06 -27.33 15.63
C TYR A 60 -20.82 -25.95 16.29
N ALA A 61 -21.43 -25.72 17.45
CA ALA A 61 -21.36 -24.43 18.14
C ALA A 61 -19.93 -23.93 18.44
N GLU A 62 -18.99 -24.84 18.76
CA GLU A 62 -17.58 -24.49 18.99
C GLU A 62 -16.86 -24.04 17.72
N VAL A 63 -17.16 -24.66 16.58
CA VAL A 63 -16.62 -24.29 15.27
C VAL A 63 -17.20 -22.96 14.83
N GLU A 64 -18.53 -22.81 14.90
CA GLU A 64 -19.24 -21.59 14.56
C GLU A 64 -18.69 -20.39 15.35
N ALA A 65 -18.61 -20.50 16.68
CA ALA A 65 -18.06 -19.45 17.54
C ALA A 65 -16.60 -19.08 17.20
N THR A 66 -15.79 -20.09 16.85
CA THR A 66 -14.39 -19.88 16.47
C THR A 66 -14.28 -19.12 15.14
N VAL A 67 -15.02 -19.56 14.13
CA VAL A 67 -15.02 -18.95 12.80
C VAL A 67 -15.58 -17.53 12.90
N GLU A 68 -16.71 -17.33 13.58
CA GLU A 68 -17.33 -16.03 13.78
C GLU A 68 -16.41 -15.03 14.47
N LEU A 69 -15.70 -15.45 15.53
CA LEU A 69 -14.74 -14.60 16.23
C LEU A 69 -13.60 -14.17 15.31
N LEU A 70 -12.97 -15.12 14.60
CA LEU A 70 -11.82 -14.84 13.74
C LEU A 70 -12.22 -13.99 12.52
N SER A 71 -13.37 -14.28 11.94
CA SER A 71 -13.94 -13.53 10.83
C SER A 71 -14.29 -12.10 11.25
N SER A 72 -14.92 -11.94 12.41
CA SER A 72 -15.25 -10.64 13.00
C SER A 72 -13.99 -9.80 13.23
N LEU A 73 -12.92 -10.39 13.76
CA LEU A 73 -11.62 -9.74 13.88
C LEU A 73 -11.09 -9.33 12.51
N GLY A 74 -11.19 -10.19 11.50
CA GLY A 74 -10.74 -9.89 10.14
C GLY A 74 -11.46 -8.70 9.51
N ALA A 75 -12.78 -8.63 9.65
CA ALA A 75 -13.59 -7.50 9.18
C ALA A 75 -13.23 -6.18 9.91
N VAL A 76 -13.06 -6.25 11.23
CA VAL A 76 -12.66 -5.10 12.07
C VAL A 76 -11.26 -4.61 11.67
N PHE A 77 -10.29 -5.51 11.49
CA PHE A 77 -8.95 -5.14 11.02
C PHE A 77 -8.96 -4.56 9.61
N LEU A 78 -9.81 -5.06 8.71
CA LEU A 78 -9.93 -4.54 7.36
C LEU A 78 -10.32 -3.06 7.37
N LEU A 79 -11.37 -2.70 8.08
CA LEU A 79 -11.85 -1.33 8.16
C LEU A 79 -10.90 -0.42 8.96
N PHE A 80 -10.30 -0.94 10.02
CA PHE A 80 -9.29 -0.22 10.80
C PHE A 80 -8.07 0.14 9.95
N THR A 81 -7.53 -0.82 9.21
CA THR A 81 -6.36 -0.57 8.36
C THR A 81 -6.67 0.44 7.25
N MET A 82 -7.89 0.44 6.71
CA MET A 82 -8.34 1.47 5.78
C MET A 82 -8.29 2.86 6.42
N GLY A 83 -8.82 3.01 7.64
CA GLY A 83 -8.78 4.28 8.38
C GLY A 83 -7.35 4.70 8.76
N LEU A 84 -6.48 3.72 9.06
CA LEU A 84 -5.08 3.96 9.45
C LEU A 84 -4.19 4.41 8.27
N GLU A 85 -4.51 3.99 7.06
CA GLU A 85 -3.71 4.25 5.86
C GLU A 85 -4.24 5.39 4.99
N ILE A 86 -5.44 5.92 5.29
CA ILE A 86 -6.01 7.01 4.52
C ILE A 86 -5.14 8.26 4.66
N ASP A 87 -4.87 8.93 3.54
CA ASP A 87 -4.20 10.22 3.56
C ASP A 87 -5.16 11.29 4.12
N LEU A 88 -4.87 11.77 5.33
CA LEU A 88 -5.75 12.72 6.04
C LEU A 88 -5.77 14.09 5.38
N GLU A 89 -4.69 14.51 4.74
CA GLU A 89 -4.62 15.78 4.02
C GLU A 89 -5.48 15.69 2.76
N GLU A 90 -5.29 14.63 1.98
CA GLU A 90 -6.11 14.36 0.80
C GLU A 90 -7.58 14.14 1.16
N PHE A 91 -7.87 13.38 2.23
CA PHE A 91 -9.24 13.20 2.72
C PHE A 91 -9.92 14.53 3.07
N ASN A 92 -9.23 15.42 3.80
CA ASN A 92 -9.75 16.77 4.09
C ASN A 92 -9.99 17.59 2.83
N ARG A 93 -9.16 17.46 1.83
CA ARG A 93 -9.29 18.11 0.54
C ARG A 93 -10.51 17.62 -0.23
N VAL A 94 -10.76 16.31 -0.22
CA VAL A 94 -11.81 15.67 -1.03
C VAL A 94 -13.08 15.34 -0.27
N LYS A 95 -13.20 15.63 1.02
CA LYS A 95 -14.37 15.31 1.87
C LYS A 95 -15.71 15.71 1.23
N ARG A 96 -15.77 16.85 0.56
CA ARG A 96 -16.97 17.31 -0.15
C ARG A 96 -17.34 16.38 -1.30
N ARG A 97 -16.36 15.84 -2.01
CA ARG A 97 -16.57 14.88 -3.10
C ARG A 97 -17.03 13.52 -2.53
N SER A 98 -16.48 13.09 -1.40
CA SER A 98 -16.92 11.88 -0.69
C SER A 98 -18.39 12.00 -0.22
N VAL A 99 -18.79 13.16 0.29
CA VAL A 99 -20.20 13.41 0.68
C VAL A 99 -21.12 13.35 -0.53
N VAL A 100 -20.78 14.03 -1.63
CA VAL A 100 -21.60 14.03 -2.84
C VAL A 100 -21.70 12.64 -3.43
N PHE A 101 -20.61 11.89 -3.49
CA PHE A 101 -20.61 10.51 -3.99
C PHE A 101 -21.43 9.59 -3.10
N GLY A 102 -21.29 9.70 -1.77
CA GLY A 102 -22.08 8.94 -0.80
C GLY A 102 -23.58 9.22 -0.93
N LEU A 103 -23.97 10.47 -1.09
CA LEU A 103 -25.37 10.86 -1.34
C LEU A 103 -25.89 10.32 -2.67
N LEU A 104 -25.10 10.34 -3.74
CA LEU A 104 -25.47 9.74 -5.02
C LEU A 104 -25.70 8.23 -4.89
N ILE A 105 -24.77 7.52 -4.22
CA ILE A 105 -24.92 6.08 -3.95
C ILE A 105 -26.19 5.82 -3.14
N LEU A 106 -26.43 6.62 -2.13
CA LEU A 106 -27.60 6.48 -1.27
C LEU A 106 -28.90 6.71 -2.05
N CYS A 107 -29.04 7.85 -2.74
CA CYS A 107 -30.26 8.20 -3.47
C CYS A 107 -30.56 7.17 -4.58
N ILE A 108 -29.55 6.78 -5.37
CA ILE A 108 -29.70 5.79 -6.43
C ILE A 108 -29.98 4.40 -5.84
N GLY A 109 -29.25 4.01 -4.78
CA GLY A 109 -29.44 2.72 -4.11
C GLY A 109 -30.84 2.60 -3.49
N VAL A 110 -31.26 3.59 -2.71
CA VAL A 110 -32.61 3.62 -2.11
C VAL A 110 -33.68 3.65 -3.20
N GLY A 111 -33.55 4.51 -4.20
CA GLY A 111 -34.48 4.59 -5.31
C GLY A 111 -34.59 3.27 -6.08
N THR A 112 -33.47 2.60 -6.32
CA THR A 112 -33.42 1.29 -6.98
C THR A 112 -34.10 0.21 -6.13
N GLY A 113 -33.76 0.13 -4.83
CA GLY A 113 -34.37 -0.88 -3.93
C GLY A 113 -35.87 -0.68 -3.74
N VAL A 114 -36.30 0.57 -3.57
CA VAL A 114 -37.75 0.91 -3.50
C VAL A 114 -38.47 0.53 -4.81
N SER A 115 -37.87 0.85 -5.96
CA SER A 115 -38.46 0.51 -7.26
C SER A 115 -38.59 -1.01 -7.45
N ILE A 116 -37.55 -1.77 -7.06
CA ILE A 116 -37.57 -3.24 -7.12
C ILE A 116 -38.66 -3.80 -6.20
N GLY A 117 -38.75 -3.28 -4.97
CA GLY A 117 -39.79 -3.70 -4.02
C GLY A 117 -41.20 -3.42 -4.52
N MET A 118 -41.44 -2.25 -5.09
CA MET A 118 -42.73 -1.89 -5.69
C MET A 118 -43.10 -2.80 -6.88
N LEU A 119 -42.13 -3.09 -7.75
CA LEU A 119 -42.32 -4.01 -8.87
C LEU A 119 -42.62 -5.46 -8.41
N ALA A 120 -42.08 -5.85 -7.26
CA ALA A 120 -42.35 -7.15 -6.64
C ALA A 120 -43.66 -7.17 -5.81
N GLY A 121 -44.35 -6.04 -5.68
CA GLY A 121 -45.62 -5.94 -4.95
C GLY A 121 -45.47 -5.84 -3.42
N PHE A 122 -44.29 -5.48 -2.92
CA PHE A 122 -44.05 -5.30 -1.48
C PHE A 122 -44.74 -4.04 -0.93
N ALA A 123 -45.09 -4.08 0.35
CA ALA A 123 -45.58 -2.93 1.10
C ALA A 123 -44.48 -1.83 1.24
N PRO A 124 -44.82 -0.58 1.57
CA PRO A 124 -43.86 0.52 1.60
C PRO A 124 -42.65 0.29 2.55
N VAL A 125 -42.85 -0.33 3.71
CA VAL A 125 -41.78 -0.59 4.70
C VAL A 125 -40.76 -1.59 4.19
N PRO A 126 -41.12 -2.80 3.67
CA PRO A 126 -40.20 -3.67 2.97
C PRO A 126 -39.45 -3.00 1.81
N CYS A 127 -40.14 -2.14 1.02
CA CYS A 127 -39.50 -1.40 -0.05
C CYS A 127 -38.36 -0.47 0.47
N LEU A 128 -38.60 0.21 1.60
CA LEU A 128 -37.60 1.05 2.24
C LEU A 128 -36.38 0.22 2.72
N LEU A 129 -36.64 -0.96 3.32
CA LEU A 129 -35.57 -1.87 3.74
C LEU A 129 -34.76 -2.39 2.54
N LEU A 130 -35.39 -2.72 1.42
CA LEU A 130 -34.69 -3.04 0.17
C LEU A 130 -33.84 -1.85 -0.31
N GLY A 131 -34.33 -0.63 -0.14
CA GLY A 131 -33.58 0.58 -0.42
C GLY A 131 -32.33 0.70 0.44
N ALA A 132 -32.45 0.47 1.74
CA ALA A 132 -31.31 0.45 2.65
C ALA A 132 -30.30 -0.64 2.25
N LEU A 133 -30.76 -1.86 1.93
CA LEU A 133 -29.93 -2.95 1.42
C LEU A 133 -29.16 -2.58 0.15
N MET A 134 -29.79 -1.87 -0.79
CA MET A 134 -29.14 -1.45 -2.04
C MET A 134 -28.12 -0.34 -1.83
N ALA A 135 -28.28 0.51 -0.82
CA ALA A 135 -27.37 1.61 -0.52
C ALA A 135 -26.04 1.14 0.10
N THR A 136 -26.07 0.11 0.97
CA THR A 136 -24.87 -0.40 1.65
C THR A 136 -23.83 -0.97 0.70
N HIS A 137 -22.56 -0.96 1.11
CA HIS A 137 -21.45 -1.62 0.43
C HIS A 137 -20.26 -1.80 1.38
N THR A 138 -19.38 -2.73 1.01
CA THR A 138 -18.11 -2.95 1.74
C THR A 138 -16.96 -2.91 0.75
N PRO A 139 -15.94 -2.08 0.91
CA PRO A 139 -14.86 -1.93 -0.06
C PRO A 139 -13.87 -3.11 0.00
N LEU A 140 -14.35 -4.32 -0.35
CA LEU A 140 -13.56 -5.56 -0.32
C LEU A 140 -12.30 -5.52 -1.20
N GLY A 141 -12.29 -4.68 -2.24
CA GLY A 141 -11.13 -4.50 -3.11
C GLY A 141 -10.00 -3.68 -2.50
N TYR A 142 -10.19 -3.07 -1.31
CA TYR A 142 -9.17 -2.19 -0.72
C TYR A 142 -7.81 -2.87 -0.48
N PRO A 143 -7.70 -4.11 0.02
CA PRO A 143 -6.42 -4.81 0.13
C PRO A 143 -5.68 -4.94 -1.21
N ILE A 144 -6.41 -5.06 -2.32
CA ILE A 144 -5.83 -5.08 -3.67
C ILE A 144 -5.28 -3.70 -4.00
N VAL A 145 -6.08 -2.63 -3.81
CA VAL A 145 -5.62 -1.24 -4.01
C VAL A 145 -4.33 -0.97 -3.24
N ARG A 146 -4.30 -1.42 -1.99
CA ARG A 146 -3.13 -1.30 -1.11
C ARG A 146 -1.91 -2.05 -1.65
N SER A 147 -2.08 -3.30 -2.09
CA SER A 147 -0.98 -4.11 -2.62
C SER A 147 -0.33 -3.50 -3.86
N TYR A 148 -1.05 -2.66 -4.59
CA TYR A 148 -0.57 -1.90 -5.74
C TYR A 148 -0.10 -0.47 -5.40
N GLY A 149 -0.15 -0.05 -4.12
CA GLY A 149 0.29 1.26 -3.65
C GLY A 149 -0.61 2.44 -4.08
N ALA A 150 -1.87 2.16 -4.45
CA ALA A 150 -2.81 3.16 -4.99
C ALA A 150 -3.76 3.76 -3.92
N GLN A 151 -3.51 3.54 -2.62
CA GLN A 151 -4.36 4.02 -1.54
C GLN A 151 -4.47 5.55 -1.42
N LYS A 152 -3.51 6.28 -1.98
CA LYS A 152 -3.50 7.75 -2.02
C LYS A 152 -4.21 8.33 -3.24
N ASP A 153 -4.69 7.50 -4.18
CA ASP A 153 -5.47 8.01 -5.31
C ASP A 153 -6.79 8.61 -4.83
N GLU A 154 -7.13 9.78 -5.36
CA GLU A 154 -8.31 10.52 -4.97
C GLU A 154 -9.61 9.72 -5.08
N ALA A 155 -9.77 8.93 -6.15
CA ALA A 155 -10.96 8.09 -6.35
C ALA A 155 -11.09 7.00 -5.27
N VAL A 156 -9.96 6.48 -4.77
CA VAL A 156 -9.92 5.53 -3.65
C VAL A 156 -10.33 6.22 -2.36
N VAL A 157 -9.72 7.37 -2.05
CA VAL A 157 -10.01 8.15 -0.84
C VAL A 157 -11.48 8.57 -0.80
N VAL A 158 -12.03 9.02 -1.93
CA VAL A 158 -13.45 9.37 -2.08
C VAL A 158 -14.34 8.16 -1.86
N SER A 159 -13.98 6.99 -2.42
CA SER A 159 -14.79 5.76 -2.30
C SER A 159 -14.79 5.20 -0.87
N VAL A 160 -13.65 5.26 -0.18
CA VAL A 160 -13.57 4.85 1.23
C VAL A 160 -14.31 5.83 2.12
N GLY A 161 -14.14 7.13 1.87
CA GLY A 161 -14.82 8.17 2.65
C GLY A 161 -16.34 8.15 2.52
N CYS A 162 -16.88 7.80 1.36
CA CYS A 162 -18.34 7.72 1.16
C CYS A 162 -18.98 6.55 1.92
N THR A 163 -18.24 5.47 2.23
CA THR A 163 -18.75 4.30 2.95
C THR A 163 -19.34 4.67 4.31
N ILE A 164 -18.66 5.57 5.05
CA ILE A 164 -19.14 6.02 6.36
C ILE A 164 -20.56 6.62 6.26
N ILE A 165 -20.76 7.44 5.25
CA ILE A 165 -22.03 8.16 5.06
C ILE A 165 -23.14 7.17 4.68
N THR A 166 -22.83 6.26 3.76
CA THR A 166 -23.81 5.27 3.31
C THR A 166 -24.18 4.29 4.41
N ASP A 167 -23.24 3.86 5.25
CA ASP A 167 -23.49 2.92 6.34
C ASP A 167 -24.32 3.56 7.45
N ILE A 168 -23.98 4.78 7.87
CA ILE A 168 -24.77 5.50 8.89
C ILE A 168 -26.21 5.71 8.40
N VAL A 169 -26.39 6.16 7.17
CA VAL A 169 -27.75 6.42 6.66
C VAL A 169 -28.52 5.14 6.40
N ALA A 170 -27.87 4.07 5.95
CA ALA A 170 -28.52 2.77 5.78
C ALA A 170 -29.01 2.19 7.12
N LEU A 171 -28.21 2.33 8.20
CA LEU A 171 -28.64 1.95 9.56
C LEU A 171 -29.82 2.79 10.05
N LEU A 172 -29.83 4.09 9.75
CA LEU A 172 -30.99 4.95 10.04
C LEU A 172 -32.23 4.49 9.29
N LEU A 173 -32.11 4.17 8.01
CA LEU A 173 -33.22 3.65 7.21
C LEU A 173 -33.73 2.30 7.74
N LEU A 174 -32.83 1.42 8.21
CA LEU A 174 -33.18 0.17 8.85
C LEU A 174 -33.96 0.44 10.16
N ALA A 175 -33.46 1.32 11.01
CA ALA A 175 -34.15 1.69 12.26
C ALA A 175 -35.53 2.30 12.02
N VAL A 176 -35.64 3.18 11.00
CA VAL A 176 -36.94 3.73 10.56
C VAL A 176 -37.86 2.63 10.05
N GLY A 177 -37.37 1.71 9.22
CA GLY A 177 -38.15 0.63 8.68
C GLY A 177 -38.67 -0.31 9.77
N LEU A 178 -37.86 -0.68 10.76
CA LEU A 178 -38.26 -1.52 11.88
C LEU A 178 -39.30 -0.82 12.75
N GLY A 179 -39.06 0.39 13.16
CA GLY A 179 -39.98 1.13 13.99
C GLY A 179 -41.35 1.48 13.33
N LEU A 180 -41.35 1.71 11.99
CA LEU A 180 -42.60 1.82 11.22
C LEU A 180 -43.34 0.48 11.14
N GLY A 181 -42.60 -0.65 11.14
CA GLY A 181 -43.17 -2.00 11.16
C GLY A 181 -43.80 -2.34 12.52
N GLU A 182 -43.23 -1.90 13.63
CA GLU A 182 -43.73 -2.12 14.98
C GLU A 182 -44.77 -1.08 15.44
N GLY A 183 -44.93 0.02 14.72
CA GLY A 183 -45.91 1.08 15.01
C GLY A 183 -45.52 2.09 16.08
N ASP A 184 -44.30 2.03 16.57
CA ASP A 184 -43.81 2.77 17.77
C ASP A 184 -42.78 3.86 17.48
N LEU A 185 -42.68 4.35 16.22
CA LEU A 185 -41.64 5.34 15.87
C LEU A 185 -41.95 6.73 16.36
N SER A 186 -41.23 7.15 17.43
CA SER A 186 -41.17 8.53 17.84
C SER A 186 -40.04 9.28 17.11
N GLY A 187 -40.29 10.48 16.61
CA GLY A 187 -39.23 11.35 16.09
C GLY A 187 -38.10 11.61 17.09
N ALA A 188 -38.39 11.48 18.39
CA ALA A 188 -37.40 11.59 19.46
C ALA A 188 -36.37 10.44 19.43
N ASP A 189 -36.78 9.22 19.06
CA ASP A 189 -35.88 8.05 19.01
C ASP A 189 -34.86 8.16 17.89
N LEU A 190 -35.27 8.70 16.73
CA LEU A 190 -34.38 9.01 15.62
C LEU A 190 -33.35 10.09 15.99
N VAL A 191 -33.80 11.16 16.65
CA VAL A 191 -32.90 12.22 17.12
C VAL A 191 -31.92 11.64 18.16
N MET A 192 -32.42 10.80 19.07
CA MET A 192 -31.58 10.16 20.10
C MET A 192 -30.54 9.25 19.47
N LEU A 193 -30.87 8.46 18.43
CA LEU A 193 -29.95 7.62 17.68
C LEU A 193 -28.84 8.46 17.03
N LEU A 194 -29.22 9.55 16.33
CA LEU A 194 -28.24 10.49 15.75
C LEU A 194 -27.31 11.11 16.79
N VAL A 195 -27.87 11.50 17.94
CA VAL A 195 -27.06 12.05 19.03
C VAL A 195 -26.11 11.01 19.58
N ARG A 196 -26.54 9.76 19.78
CA ARG A 196 -25.66 8.65 20.22
C ARG A 196 -24.51 8.42 19.25
N ILE A 197 -24.79 8.39 17.95
CA ILE A 197 -23.77 8.22 16.91
C ILE A 197 -22.78 9.38 16.92
N ALA A 198 -23.27 10.62 17.01
CA ALA A 198 -22.41 11.81 17.04
C ALA A 198 -21.55 11.86 18.30
N VAL A 199 -22.12 11.57 19.46
CA VAL A 199 -21.39 11.50 20.74
C VAL A 199 -20.35 10.39 20.71
N PHE A 200 -20.71 9.21 20.22
CA PHE A 200 -19.79 8.09 20.05
C PHE A 200 -18.60 8.46 19.14
N ALA A 201 -18.87 9.00 17.95
CA ALA A 201 -17.82 9.41 17.02
C ALA A 201 -16.88 10.46 17.63
N LEU A 202 -17.45 11.43 18.35
CA LEU A 202 -16.68 12.45 19.06
C LEU A 202 -15.80 11.83 20.15
N LEU A 203 -16.35 10.93 20.97
CA LEU A 203 -15.63 10.24 22.05
C LEU A 203 -14.48 9.41 21.51
N VAL A 204 -14.70 8.65 20.43
CA VAL A 204 -13.65 7.83 19.81
C VAL A 204 -12.54 8.73 19.28
N VAL A 205 -12.87 9.73 18.45
CA VAL A 205 -11.86 10.58 17.81
C VAL A 205 -11.10 11.42 18.85
N VAL A 206 -11.81 12.07 19.76
CA VAL A 206 -11.17 12.92 20.79
C VAL A 206 -10.44 12.08 21.82
N GLY A 207 -11.05 10.96 22.27
CA GLY A 207 -10.48 10.07 23.29
C GLY A 207 -9.17 9.45 22.81
N ILE A 208 -9.15 8.89 21.61
CA ILE A 208 -7.94 8.29 21.03
C ILE A 208 -6.86 9.35 20.78
N ARG A 209 -7.24 10.54 20.27
CA ARG A 209 -6.28 11.65 20.09
C ARG A 209 -5.65 12.11 21.40
N GLN A 210 -6.45 12.26 22.47
CA GLN A 210 -5.94 12.66 23.78
C GLN A 210 -5.05 11.60 24.42
N LEU A 211 -5.49 10.33 24.40
CA LEU A 211 -4.67 9.20 24.89
C LEU A 211 -3.36 9.08 24.09
N GLY A 212 -3.43 9.12 22.79
CA GLY A 212 -2.24 9.01 21.93
C GLY A 212 -1.25 10.15 22.18
N ARG A 213 -1.73 11.41 22.31
CA ARG A 213 -0.88 12.53 22.71
C ARG A 213 -0.22 12.33 24.08
N GLN A 214 -0.95 11.83 25.05
CA GLN A 214 -0.39 11.57 26.38
C GLN A 214 0.66 10.46 26.36
N LEU A 215 0.46 9.40 25.57
CA LEU A 215 1.42 8.31 25.39
C LEU A 215 2.73 8.82 24.76
N VAL A 216 2.62 9.64 23.71
CA VAL A 216 3.77 10.27 23.05
C VAL A 216 4.49 11.26 23.97
N LEU A 217 3.75 12.12 24.68
CA LEU A 217 4.33 13.12 25.60
C LEU A 217 4.99 12.49 26.84
N ARG A 218 4.54 11.30 27.29
CA ARG A 218 5.16 10.57 28.40
C ARG A 218 6.40 9.79 28.00
N GLY A 219 6.84 9.89 26.74
CA GLY A 219 8.07 9.27 26.25
C GLY A 219 8.06 7.74 26.28
N ILE A 220 6.88 7.12 26.08
CA ILE A 220 6.80 5.66 25.97
C ILE A 220 7.46 5.28 24.65
N SER A 221 8.70 4.83 24.73
CA SER A 221 9.50 4.38 23.58
C SER A 221 9.34 2.90 23.26
N ASP A 222 8.57 2.17 24.08
CA ASP A 222 8.33 0.73 23.88
C ASP A 222 7.27 0.52 22.78
N GLU A 223 7.73 0.14 21.59
CA GLU A 223 6.90 -0.14 20.42
C GLU A 223 5.80 -1.15 20.72
N ASN A 224 6.08 -2.21 21.51
CA ASN A 224 5.11 -3.25 21.83
C ASN A 224 3.94 -2.69 22.65
N ARG A 225 4.21 -1.79 23.59
CA ARG A 225 3.16 -1.13 24.37
C ARG A 225 2.27 -0.23 23.53
N ILE A 226 2.87 0.44 22.53
CA ILE A 226 2.10 1.29 21.59
C ILE A 226 1.21 0.41 20.72
N VAL A 227 1.71 -0.73 20.20
CA VAL A 227 0.91 -1.70 19.43
C VAL A 227 -0.28 -2.19 20.27
N LEU A 228 -0.04 -2.60 21.51
CA LEU A 228 -1.12 -3.04 22.40
C LEU A 228 -2.14 -1.93 22.65
N ALA A 229 -1.70 -0.69 22.88
CA ALA A 229 -2.60 0.45 23.05
C ALA A 229 -3.47 0.71 21.80
N VAL A 230 -2.89 0.56 20.61
CA VAL A 230 -3.61 0.68 19.33
C VAL A 230 -4.65 -0.44 19.20
N LEU A 231 -4.30 -1.69 19.53
CA LEU A 231 -5.24 -2.81 19.50
C LEU A 231 -6.39 -2.62 20.51
N VAL A 232 -6.07 -2.16 21.72
CA VAL A 232 -7.09 -1.82 22.72
C VAL A 232 -8.03 -0.73 22.21
N ALA A 233 -7.47 0.33 21.60
CA ALA A 233 -8.27 1.40 21.02
C ALA A 233 -9.18 0.89 19.89
N LEU A 234 -8.67 0.00 19.02
CA LEU A 234 -9.44 -0.66 17.97
C LEU A 234 -10.63 -1.42 18.54
N PHE A 235 -10.39 -2.34 19.48
CA PHE A 235 -11.44 -3.21 20.00
C PHE A 235 -12.45 -2.46 20.87
N LEU A 236 -12.01 -1.51 21.69
CA LEU A 236 -12.91 -0.68 22.48
C LEU A 236 -13.79 0.22 21.61
N ALA A 237 -13.25 0.78 20.53
CA ALA A 237 -14.04 1.57 19.59
C ALA A 237 -15.04 0.70 18.82
N SER A 238 -14.65 -0.51 18.42
CA SER A 238 -15.56 -1.45 17.73
C SER A 238 -16.71 -1.89 18.63
N LEU A 239 -16.43 -2.26 19.89
CA LEU A 239 -17.46 -2.62 20.88
C LEU A 239 -18.31 -1.42 21.27
N GLY A 240 -17.69 -0.25 21.44
CA GLY A 240 -18.40 0.99 21.73
C GLY A 240 -19.37 1.42 20.63
N ALA A 241 -19.05 1.12 19.36
CA ALA A 241 -19.95 1.35 18.25
C ALA A 241 -21.23 0.52 18.38
N GLU A 242 -21.09 -0.76 18.69
CA GLU A 242 -22.22 -1.67 18.89
C GLU A 242 -23.13 -1.20 20.05
N LEU A 243 -22.53 -0.75 21.16
CA LEU A 243 -23.27 -0.15 22.28
C LEU A 243 -23.98 1.16 21.90
N ALA A 244 -23.44 1.91 20.94
CA ALA A 244 -24.07 3.12 20.43
C ALA A 244 -25.17 2.86 19.37
N GLY A 245 -25.41 1.58 19.02
CA GLY A 245 -26.35 1.18 17.97
C GLY A 245 -25.80 1.35 16.56
N VAL A 246 -24.47 1.35 16.42
CA VAL A 246 -23.75 1.46 15.13
C VAL A 246 -23.00 0.15 14.89
N GLU A 247 -22.79 -0.19 13.64
CA GLU A 247 -22.03 -1.39 13.28
C GLU A 247 -20.56 -1.27 13.78
N LYS A 248 -20.03 -2.36 14.35
CA LYS A 248 -18.65 -2.44 14.89
C LYS A 248 -17.58 -2.02 13.88
N LEU A 249 -17.84 -2.21 12.58
CA LEU A 249 -16.94 -1.84 11.50
C LEU A 249 -16.73 -0.33 11.38
N VAL A 250 -17.77 0.47 11.65
CA VAL A 250 -17.68 1.94 11.68
C VAL A 250 -16.78 2.38 12.84
N GLY A 251 -16.92 1.76 14.02
CA GLY A 251 -16.04 2.01 15.17
C GLY A 251 -14.58 1.71 14.85
N ALA A 252 -14.30 0.58 14.20
CA ALA A 252 -12.97 0.21 13.76
C ALA A 252 -12.36 1.24 12.78
N PHE A 253 -13.14 1.68 11.79
CA PHE A 253 -12.69 2.69 10.84
C PHE A 253 -12.38 4.04 11.53
N LEU A 254 -13.27 4.50 12.41
CA LEU A 254 -13.06 5.74 13.18
C LEU A 254 -11.84 5.65 14.09
N ALA A 255 -11.60 4.49 14.71
CA ALA A 255 -10.39 4.25 15.48
C ALA A 255 -9.14 4.32 14.62
N GLY A 256 -9.16 3.69 13.43
CA GLY A 256 -8.07 3.77 12.45
C GLY A 256 -7.74 5.21 12.06
N LEU A 257 -8.76 5.99 11.74
CA LEU A 257 -8.64 7.40 11.39
C LEU A 257 -8.08 8.26 12.54
N ALA A 258 -8.55 7.99 13.78
CA ALA A 258 -8.08 8.69 14.96
C ALA A 258 -6.63 8.35 15.30
N VAL A 259 -6.25 7.06 15.25
CA VAL A 259 -4.88 6.59 15.47
C VAL A 259 -3.95 7.15 14.40
N ASN A 260 -4.37 7.16 13.13
CA ASN A 260 -3.61 7.73 12.02
C ASN A 260 -3.25 9.21 12.23
N SER A 261 -4.14 9.97 12.89
CA SER A 261 -3.90 11.40 13.18
C SER A 261 -2.85 11.65 14.28
N VAL A 262 -2.46 10.62 15.05
CA VAL A 262 -1.55 10.75 16.21
C VAL A 262 -0.28 9.93 16.00
N LEU A 263 -0.37 8.79 15.36
CA LEU A 263 0.74 7.87 15.18
C LEU A 263 1.49 8.22 13.89
N PRO A 264 2.80 8.56 13.97
CA PRO A 264 3.60 8.78 12.76
C PRO A 264 3.74 7.50 11.95
N GLU A 265 4.08 7.63 10.67
CA GLU A 265 4.47 6.49 9.84
C GLU A 265 5.65 5.76 10.48
N GLY A 266 5.60 4.41 10.55
CA GLY A 266 6.68 3.63 11.12
C GLY A 266 6.26 2.21 11.54
N ARG A 267 7.15 1.54 12.25
CA ARG A 267 7.04 0.12 12.63
C ARG A 267 5.71 -0.27 13.32
N VAL A 268 5.20 0.58 14.19
CA VAL A 268 3.95 0.28 14.93
C VAL A 268 2.77 0.14 13.97
N LYS A 269 2.61 1.08 13.03
CA LYS A 269 1.58 0.97 11.98
C LYS A 269 1.76 -0.31 11.17
N GLU A 270 3.01 -0.60 10.75
CA GLU A 270 3.32 -1.80 9.96
C GLU A 270 2.99 -3.10 10.71
N GLN A 271 3.31 -3.19 12.01
CA GLN A 271 3.01 -4.38 12.82
C GLN A 271 1.51 -4.63 12.94
N VAL A 272 0.71 -3.59 13.22
CA VAL A 272 -0.74 -3.73 13.32
C VAL A 272 -1.35 -4.13 11.98
N ILE A 273 -0.92 -3.50 10.90
CA ILE A 273 -1.34 -3.81 9.54
C ILE A 273 -0.93 -5.24 9.15
N PHE A 274 0.25 -5.68 9.57
CA PHE A 274 0.74 -7.04 9.33
C PHE A 274 -0.14 -8.09 10.00
N VAL A 275 -0.43 -7.92 11.28
CA VAL A 275 -1.27 -8.86 12.05
C VAL A 275 -2.65 -8.98 11.39
N GLY A 276 -3.29 -7.87 11.06
CA GLY A 276 -4.58 -7.87 10.36
C GLY A 276 -4.49 -8.52 8.98
N GLY A 277 -3.51 -8.10 8.17
CA GLY A 277 -3.41 -8.48 6.76
C GLY A 277 -2.99 -9.92 6.50
N VAL A 278 -2.14 -10.48 7.38
CA VAL A 278 -1.62 -11.84 7.18
C VAL A 278 -2.52 -12.91 7.83
N LEU A 279 -3.14 -12.59 8.96
CA LEU A 279 -3.88 -13.59 9.72
C LEU A 279 -5.40 -13.40 9.62
N PHE A 280 -5.92 -12.26 10.04
CA PHE A 280 -7.36 -12.11 10.25
C PHE A 280 -8.14 -11.78 8.97
N ILE A 281 -7.64 -10.88 8.13
CA ILE A 281 -8.34 -10.50 6.89
C ILE A 281 -8.50 -11.70 5.93
N PRO A 282 -7.51 -12.58 5.70
CA PRO A 282 -7.70 -13.78 4.90
C PRO A 282 -8.79 -14.70 5.45
N ILE A 283 -8.84 -14.91 6.77
CA ILE A 283 -9.86 -15.75 7.40
C ILE A 283 -11.27 -15.17 7.21
N PHE A 284 -11.42 -13.84 7.29
CA PHE A 284 -12.68 -13.19 6.97
C PHE A 284 -13.17 -13.51 5.54
N PHE A 285 -12.28 -13.51 4.54
CA PHE A 285 -12.65 -13.88 3.16
C PHE A 285 -13.00 -15.36 3.01
N ILE A 286 -12.34 -16.26 3.76
CA ILE A 286 -12.69 -17.68 3.78
C ILE A 286 -14.09 -17.85 4.38
N ASP A 287 -14.37 -17.19 5.51
CA ASP A 287 -15.69 -17.23 6.16
C ASP A 287 -16.81 -16.74 5.24
N LEU A 288 -16.60 -15.66 4.51
CA LEU A 288 -17.54 -15.24 3.47
C LEU A 288 -17.85 -16.35 2.47
N GLY A 289 -16.85 -17.20 2.18
CA GLY A 289 -17.04 -18.39 1.35
C GLY A 289 -17.83 -19.48 2.07
N LEU A 290 -17.58 -19.72 3.37
CA LEU A 290 -18.32 -20.70 4.17
C LEU A 290 -19.82 -20.43 4.24
N LEU A 291 -20.20 -19.15 4.28
CA LEU A 291 -21.59 -18.70 4.31
C LEU A 291 -22.33 -18.97 2.99
N LEU A 292 -21.62 -19.29 1.91
CA LEU A 292 -22.22 -19.47 0.60
C LEU A 292 -22.77 -20.90 0.41
N ASP A 293 -24.09 -21.02 0.39
CA ASP A 293 -24.76 -22.26 -0.02
C ASP A 293 -25.00 -22.28 -1.53
N VAL A 294 -24.15 -23.03 -2.23
CA VAL A 294 -24.25 -23.20 -3.69
C VAL A 294 -25.55 -23.89 -4.09
N LYS A 295 -26.17 -24.71 -3.20
CA LYS A 295 -27.45 -25.38 -3.46
C LYS A 295 -28.61 -24.42 -3.35
N SER A 296 -28.59 -23.48 -2.42
CA SER A 296 -29.64 -22.45 -2.29
C SER A 296 -29.57 -21.41 -3.41
N LEU A 297 -28.39 -21.23 -4.04
CA LEU A 297 -28.25 -20.49 -5.29
C LEU A 297 -29.11 -21.13 -6.42
N GLY A 298 -29.21 -22.47 -6.46
CA GLY A 298 -30.10 -23.20 -7.35
C GLY A 298 -31.59 -22.92 -7.05
N ALA A 299 -31.95 -22.79 -5.78
CA ALA A 299 -33.34 -22.41 -5.39
C ALA A 299 -33.68 -20.94 -5.73
N SER A 300 -32.67 -20.07 -5.80
CA SER A 300 -32.83 -18.67 -6.28
C SER A 300 -33.22 -18.62 -7.77
N LEU A 301 -33.01 -19.70 -8.53
CA LEU A 301 -33.46 -19.80 -9.92
C LEU A 301 -35.00 -19.88 -10.05
N SER A 302 -35.71 -20.31 -9.02
CA SER A 302 -37.20 -20.27 -9.02
C SER A 302 -37.73 -18.83 -8.98
N ASN A 303 -36.97 -17.88 -8.43
CA ASN A 303 -37.26 -16.43 -8.36
C ASN A 303 -36.23 -15.61 -9.16
N PHE A 304 -35.79 -16.18 -10.31
CA PHE A 304 -34.72 -15.61 -11.12
C PHE A 304 -34.96 -14.13 -11.48
N GLN A 305 -36.20 -13.75 -11.79
CA GLN A 305 -36.53 -12.37 -12.18
C GLN A 305 -36.23 -11.38 -11.05
N PHE A 306 -36.62 -11.67 -9.81
CA PHE A 306 -36.39 -10.81 -8.67
C PHE A 306 -34.88 -10.73 -8.31
N THR A 307 -34.22 -11.89 -8.27
CA THR A 307 -32.77 -11.96 -8.00
C THR A 307 -31.95 -11.22 -9.07
N ALA A 308 -32.31 -11.42 -10.36
CA ALA A 308 -31.67 -10.72 -11.47
C ALA A 308 -31.88 -9.20 -11.39
N LEU A 309 -33.10 -8.76 -11.02
CA LEU A 309 -33.43 -7.35 -10.87
C LEU A 309 -32.61 -6.72 -9.71
N MET A 310 -32.49 -7.43 -8.57
CA MET A 310 -31.64 -7.02 -7.45
C MET A 310 -30.16 -6.95 -7.85
N LEU A 311 -29.69 -7.93 -8.61
CA LEU A 311 -28.29 -7.96 -9.08
C LEU A 311 -27.98 -6.81 -10.03
N VAL A 312 -28.86 -6.59 -11.03
CA VAL A 312 -28.72 -5.47 -11.97
C VAL A 312 -28.80 -4.14 -11.22
N GLY A 313 -29.72 -4.01 -10.27
CA GLY A 313 -29.88 -2.83 -9.44
C GLY A 313 -28.63 -2.56 -8.58
N ALA A 314 -28.08 -3.59 -7.93
CA ALA A 314 -26.89 -3.47 -7.09
C ALA A 314 -25.66 -3.06 -7.90
N ILE A 315 -25.41 -3.72 -9.03
CA ILE A 315 -24.25 -3.46 -9.90
C ILE A 315 -24.44 -2.16 -10.68
N GLY A 316 -25.60 -2.03 -11.35
CA GLY A 316 -25.91 -0.89 -12.22
C GLY A 316 -26.08 0.42 -11.44
N GLY A 317 -26.78 0.38 -10.31
CA GLY A 317 -26.97 1.56 -9.45
C GLY A 317 -25.64 2.15 -8.96
N LYS A 318 -24.70 1.29 -8.52
CA LYS A 318 -23.35 1.73 -8.12
C LYS A 318 -22.55 2.23 -9.34
N GLY A 319 -22.69 1.57 -10.49
CA GLY A 319 -22.07 2.00 -11.74
C GLY A 319 -22.56 3.39 -12.18
N LEU A 320 -23.87 3.63 -12.10
CA LEU A 320 -24.49 4.91 -12.42
C LEU A 320 -24.01 6.02 -11.46
N ALA A 321 -23.99 5.74 -10.16
CA ALA A 321 -23.48 6.69 -9.17
C ALA A 321 -22.02 7.06 -9.42
N SER A 322 -21.18 6.07 -9.71
CA SER A 322 -19.76 6.26 -10.02
C SER A 322 -19.56 7.03 -11.33
N TRP A 323 -20.38 6.76 -12.34
CA TRP A 323 -20.33 7.48 -13.61
C TRP A 323 -20.76 8.94 -13.47
N ILE A 324 -21.86 9.20 -12.74
CA ILE A 324 -22.35 10.57 -12.49
C ILE A 324 -21.31 11.35 -11.69
N SER A 325 -20.81 10.80 -10.59
CA SER A 325 -19.76 11.42 -9.77
C SER A 325 -18.48 11.65 -10.56
N GLY A 326 -18.07 10.64 -11.33
CA GLY A 326 -16.87 10.71 -12.17
C GLY A 326 -17.00 11.79 -13.26
N SER A 327 -18.16 11.92 -13.87
CA SER A 327 -18.43 12.97 -14.86
C SER A 327 -18.46 14.36 -14.21
N LEU A 328 -19.11 14.48 -13.03
CA LEU A 328 -19.21 15.74 -12.29
C LEU A 328 -17.84 16.28 -11.84
N PHE A 329 -16.96 15.40 -11.35
CA PHE A 329 -15.64 15.73 -10.85
C PHE A 329 -14.53 15.49 -11.87
N ARG A 330 -14.86 15.15 -13.11
CA ARG A 330 -13.94 14.92 -14.23
C ARG A 330 -12.88 13.85 -13.96
N TYR A 331 -13.27 12.76 -13.30
CA TYR A 331 -12.41 11.61 -13.10
C TYR A 331 -12.12 10.85 -14.40
N ARG A 332 -10.95 10.23 -14.47
CA ARG A 332 -10.56 9.37 -15.59
C ARG A 332 -11.33 8.05 -15.55
N ARG A 333 -11.48 7.41 -16.71
CA ARG A 333 -12.17 6.10 -16.80
C ARG A 333 -11.66 5.05 -15.81
N PRO A 334 -10.32 4.86 -15.58
CA PRO A 334 -9.84 3.92 -14.56
C PRO A 334 -10.26 4.31 -13.13
N GLN A 335 -10.32 5.61 -12.81
CA GLN A 335 -10.78 6.10 -11.51
C GLN A 335 -12.28 5.84 -11.32
N ILE A 336 -13.11 6.06 -12.35
CA ILE A 336 -14.55 5.74 -12.32
C ILE A 336 -14.75 4.23 -12.11
N LEU A 337 -13.97 3.40 -12.81
CA LEU A 337 -13.98 1.95 -12.62
C LEU A 337 -13.56 1.55 -11.20
N MET A 338 -12.56 2.25 -10.63
CA MET A 338 -12.11 2.07 -9.25
C MET A 338 -13.24 2.39 -8.26
N MET A 339 -13.88 3.55 -8.40
CA MET A 339 -15.02 3.96 -7.57
C MET A 339 -16.15 2.93 -7.64
N TRP A 340 -16.49 2.47 -8.84
CA TRP A 340 -17.52 1.45 -9.04
C TRP A 340 -17.16 0.12 -8.38
N SER A 341 -15.96 -0.39 -8.62
CA SER A 341 -15.52 -1.68 -8.12
C SER A 341 -15.39 -1.72 -6.59
N LEU A 342 -14.94 -0.62 -5.96
CA LEU A 342 -14.83 -0.51 -4.50
C LEU A 342 -16.20 -0.38 -3.80
N THR A 343 -17.19 0.20 -4.46
CA THR A 343 -18.52 0.41 -3.88
C THR A 343 -19.54 -0.66 -4.26
N MET A 344 -19.17 -1.60 -5.13
CA MET A 344 -20.09 -2.66 -5.61
C MET A 344 -20.29 -3.79 -4.60
N PRO A 345 -19.27 -4.33 -3.89
CA PRO A 345 -19.43 -5.51 -3.06
C PRO A 345 -20.41 -5.29 -1.90
N LYS A 346 -21.28 -6.25 -1.70
CA LYS A 346 -22.26 -6.31 -0.62
C LYS A 346 -21.93 -7.49 0.27
N VAL A 347 -21.78 -7.28 1.58
CA VAL A 347 -21.36 -8.33 2.50
C VAL A 347 -22.06 -8.18 3.86
N ALA A 348 -21.30 -8.07 4.96
CA ALA A 348 -21.79 -8.17 6.33
C ALA A 348 -22.97 -7.22 6.64
N ALA A 349 -22.85 -5.94 6.35
CA ALA A 349 -23.91 -4.95 6.62
C ALA A 349 -25.19 -5.26 5.85
N THR A 350 -25.06 -5.67 4.58
CA THR A 350 -26.22 -6.03 3.74
C THR A 350 -26.91 -7.30 4.27
N LEU A 351 -26.12 -8.32 4.64
CA LEU A 351 -26.63 -9.58 5.17
C LEU A 351 -27.30 -9.36 6.54
N ALA A 352 -26.67 -8.60 7.44
CA ALA A 352 -27.23 -8.26 8.73
C ALA A 352 -28.58 -7.53 8.60
N THR A 353 -28.65 -6.53 7.72
CA THR A 353 -29.91 -5.80 7.43
C THR A 353 -31.00 -6.73 6.88
N ALA A 354 -30.64 -7.62 5.94
CA ALA A 354 -31.58 -8.61 5.40
C ALA A 354 -32.10 -9.57 6.45
N PHE A 355 -31.20 -10.07 7.32
CA PHE A 355 -31.53 -11.03 8.37
C PHE A 355 -32.38 -10.41 9.50
N ILE A 356 -32.08 -9.17 9.90
CA ILE A 356 -32.89 -8.42 10.87
C ILE A 356 -34.28 -8.17 10.29
N GLY A 357 -34.38 -7.71 9.03
CA GLY A 357 -35.67 -7.50 8.36
C GLY A 357 -36.50 -8.80 8.21
N PHE A 358 -35.82 -9.94 7.96
CA PHE A 358 -36.44 -11.26 7.90
C PHE A 358 -36.95 -11.70 9.28
N ARG A 359 -36.13 -11.56 10.35
CA ARG A 359 -36.57 -11.90 11.71
C ARG A 359 -37.75 -11.04 12.20
N ALA A 360 -37.79 -9.79 11.78
CA ALA A 360 -38.91 -8.87 12.08
C ALA A 360 -40.16 -9.16 11.24
N GLY A 361 -40.14 -10.18 10.37
CA GLY A 361 -41.25 -10.52 9.49
C GLY A 361 -41.55 -9.50 8.39
N LEU A 362 -40.64 -8.54 8.16
CA LEU A 362 -40.78 -7.48 7.16
C LEU A 362 -40.25 -7.91 5.78
N LEU A 363 -39.29 -8.82 5.75
CA LEU A 363 -38.69 -9.39 4.53
C LEU A 363 -38.96 -10.90 4.53
N ASP A 364 -39.15 -11.48 3.33
CA ASP A 364 -39.37 -12.90 3.16
C ASP A 364 -38.10 -13.68 2.80
N GLN A 365 -38.18 -15.02 2.76
CA GLN A 365 -37.09 -15.91 2.41
C GLN A 365 -36.55 -15.66 1.00
N MET A 366 -37.42 -15.21 0.08
CA MET A 366 -37.04 -14.89 -1.30
C MET A 366 -36.03 -13.75 -1.33
N VAL A 367 -36.27 -12.69 -0.53
CA VAL A 367 -35.31 -11.55 -0.41
C VAL A 367 -33.99 -12.02 0.19
N LEU A 368 -34.04 -12.82 1.26
CA LEU A 368 -32.80 -13.32 1.91
C LEU A 368 -31.95 -14.14 0.93
N ASN A 369 -32.54 -15.07 0.20
CA ASN A 369 -31.84 -15.86 -0.80
C ASN A 369 -31.30 -15.01 -1.95
N SER A 370 -32.06 -14.00 -2.38
CA SER A 370 -31.59 -13.07 -3.42
C SER A 370 -30.42 -12.19 -2.95
N VAL A 371 -30.44 -11.75 -1.69
CA VAL A 371 -29.32 -11.01 -1.08
C VAL A 371 -28.06 -11.88 -1.04
N LEU A 372 -28.17 -13.16 -0.66
CA LEU A 372 -27.04 -14.08 -0.70
C LEU A 372 -26.46 -14.22 -2.12
N ALA A 373 -27.33 -14.38 -3.14
CA ALA A 373 -26.88 -14.45 -4.53
C ALA A 373 -26.18 -13.17 -4.99
N VAL A 374 -26.73 -11.99 -4.65
CA VAL A 374 -26.13 -10.69 -4.95
C VAL A 374 -24.79 -10.54 -4.24
N MET A 375 -24.68 -11.01 -2.99
CA MET A 375 -23.45 -11.01 -2.21
C MET A 375 -22.34 -11.80 -2.90
N VAL A 376 -22.62 -13.04 -3.32
CA VAL A 376 -21.66 -13.91 -4.04
C VAL A 376 -21.10 -13.21 -5.28
N VAL A 377 -22.00 -12.74 -6.13
CA VAL A 377 -21.63 -12.15 -7.42
C VAL A 377 -20.82 -10.86 -7.20
N THR A 378 -21.28 -9.99 -6.30
CA THR A 378 -20.62 -8.69 -6.09
C THR A 378 -19.32 -8.81 -5.30
N ALA A 379 -19.22 -9.74 -4.35
CA ALA A 379 -17.97 -10.02 -3.60
C ALA A 379 -16.88 -10.65 -4.48
N THR A 380 -17.28 -11.37 -5.54
CA THR A 380 -16.34 -11.93 -6.52
C THR A 380 -15.98 -10.89 -7.60
N LEU A 381 -16.97 -10.22 -8.17
CA LEU A 381 -16.77 -9.29 -9.28
C LEU A 381 -16.06 -8.01 -8.86
N GLY A 382 -16.33 -7.51 -7.64
CA GLY A 382 -15.72 -6.30 -7.10
C GLY A 382 -14.18 -6.36 -7.08
N PRO A 383 -13.57 -7.32 -6.38
CA PRO A 383 -12.11 -7.50 -6.37
C PRO A 383 -11.49 -7.67 -7.76
N ILE A 384 -12.12 -8.45 -8.65
CA ILE A 384 -11.64 -8.63 -10.04
C ILE A 384 -11.61 -7.30 -10.80
N LEU A 385 -12.68 -6.52 -10.70
CA LEU A 385 -12.74 -5.20 -11.33
C LEU A 385 -11.80 -4.20 -10.67
N THR A 386 -11.60 -4.28 -9.36
CA THR A 386 -10.63 -3.43 -8.63
C THR A 386 -9.22 -3.70 -9.11
N GLU A 387 -8.82 -4.96 -9.29
CA GLU A 387 -7.50 -5.28 -9.82
C GLU A 387 -7.33 -4.74 -11.25
N ARG A 388 -8.35 -4.89 -12.11
CA ARG A 388 -8.33 -4.30 -13.46
C ARG A 388 -8.30 -2.77 -13.45
N ALA A 389 -8.96 -2.14 -12.49
CA ALA A 389 -8.96 -0.69 -12.36
C ALA A 389 -7.60 -0.17 -11.92
N VAL A 390 -7.01 -0.80 -10.89
CA VAL A 390 -5.72 -0.37 -10.34
C VAL A 390 -4.56 -0.62 -11.30
N THR A 391 -4.60 -1.72 -12.06
CA THR A 391 -3.58 -1.96 -13.10
C THR A 391 -3.67 -0.91 -14.19
N ARG A 392 -4.88 -0.56 -14.66
CA ARG A 392 -5.07 0.52 -15.65
C ARG A 392 -4.73 1.90 -15.09
N LEU A 393 -4.91 2.13 -13.80
CA LEU A 393 -4.53 3.37 -13.13
C LEU A 393 -3.01 3.51 -13.11
N ASN A 394 -2.29 2.42 -12.80
CA ASN A 394 -0.84 2.37 -12.78
C ASN A 394 -0.22 2.33 -14.19
N ASP A 395 -0.93 1.76 -15.18
CA ASP A 395 -0.53 1.76 -16.58
C ASP A 395 -0.81 3.10 -17.28
N SER A 396 -1.66 3.95 -16.71
CA SER A 396 -1.84 5.32 -17.19
C SER A 396 -0.55 6.09 -16.88
N PRO A 397 0.03 6.80 -17.86
CA PRO A 397 1.16 7.64 -17.56
C PRO A 397 0.76 8.59 -16.44
N GLN A 398 1.40 8.47 -15.29
CA GLN A 398 1.38 9.48 -14.24
C GLN A 398 2.14 10.71 -14.78
N GLY A 399 1.58 11.30 -15.79
CA GLY A 399 1.97 12.54 -16.38
C GLY A 399 0.75 13.44 -16.36
N ILE A 400 0.77 14.45 -15.51
CA ILE A 400 -0.11 15.60 -15.54
C ILE A 400 -1.52 15.28 -15.04
N VAL A 401 -1.69 15.33 -13.71
CA VAL A 401 -2.91 15.91 -13.16
C VAL A 401 -2.95 17.35 -13.69
N PRO A 402 -3.95 17.78 -14.46
CA PRO A 402 -4.23 19.19 -14.54
C PRO A 402 -4.76 19.54 -13.15
N SER A 403 -3.92 20.10 -12.30
CA SER A 403 -4.42 20.89 -11.19
C SER A 403 -5.32 21.94 -11.84
N SER A 404 -6.63 21.72 -11.73
CA SER A 404 -7.61 22.76 -11.99
C SER A 404 -7.37 23.82 -10.92
N PHE A 405 -6.65 24.77 -11.28
CA PHE A 405 -6.57 26.18 -10.94
C PHE A 405 -5.11 26.62 -11.05
N GLY A 406 -4.77 27.19 -12.21
CA GLY A 406 -3.94 28.38 -12.31
C GLY A 406 -2.45 28.26 -12.04
N GLU A 407 -1.86 27.05 -12.03
CA GLU A 407 -0.45 26.91 -12.33
C GLU A 407 -0.35 26.22 -13.69
N GLU A 408 -0.01 27.00 -14.69
CA GLU A 408 0.54 26.49 -15.95
C GLU A 408 1.56 25.39 -15.60
N PRO A 409 1.66 24.30 -16.41
CA PRO A 409 2.79 23.40 -16.30
C PRO A 409 3.99 24.33 -16.34
N THR A 410 4.76 24.36 -15.24
CA THR A 410 5.97 25.15 -15.20
C THR A 410 6.73 24.74 -16.44
N ARG A 411 6.57 25.56 -17.47
CA ARG A 411 7.41 25.60 -18.63
C ARG A 411 8.79 25.55 -18.04
N PHE A 412 9.57 24.55 -18.39
CA PHE A 412 10.99 24.59 -18.17
C PHE A 412 11.51 25.80 -18.98
N GLU A 413 11.26 27.01 -18.48
CA GLU A 413 12.05 28.14 -18.84
C GLU A 413 13.38 27.89 -18.16
N GLY A 414 14.38 27.48 -18.98
CA GLY A 414 15.79 27.77 -18.82
C GLY A 414 16.43 27.87 -17.44
N SER A 415 15.82 27.39 -16.36
CA SER A 415 16.57 27.15 -15.16
C SER A 415 17.30 25.83 -15.36
N SER A 416 18.56 25.96 -15.78
CA SER A 416 19.57 24.98 -15.61
C SER A 416 19.18 24.13 -14.39
N ILE A 417 19.07 22.82 -14.56
CA ILE A 417 19.15 21.88 -13.43
C ILE A 417 20.58 22.04 -12.94
N VAL A 418 20.83 23.17 -12.30
CA VAL A 418 22.03 23.39 -11.52
C VAL A 418 21.73 22.58 -10.29
N VAL A 419 22.42 21.46 -10.14
CA VAL A 419 22.49 20.69 -8.91
C VAL A 419 23.11 21.59 -7.85
N GLN A 420 22.31 22.58 -7.37
CA GLN A 420 22.79 23.67 -6.53
C GLN A 420 22.80 23.30 -5.04
N ARG A 421 22.14 22.20 -4.65
CA ARG A 421 22.03 21.87 -3.23
C ARG A 421 23.25 21.08 -2.77
N PRO A 422 24.00 21.57 -1.76
CA PRO A 422 25.08 20.79 -1.14
C PRO A 422 24.52 19.52 -0.52
N LEU A 423 25.15 18.36 -0.78
CA LEU A 423 24.73 17.07 -0.22
C LEU A 423 25.55 16.72 1.03
N ARG A 424 24.85 16.21 2.03
CA ARG A 424 25.42 15.55 3.20
C ARG A 424 25.24 14.04 3.02
N ILE A 425 26.34 13.31 2.85
CA ILE A 425 26.31 11.88 2.56
C ILE A 425 26.92 11.08 3.70
N VAL A 426 26.15 10.22 4.35
CA VAL A 426 26.65 9.25 5.32
C VAL A 426 27.13 7.99 4.59
N VAL A 427 28.36 7.58 4.87
CA VAL A 427 29.01 6.41 4.25
C VAL A 427 29.49 5.45 5.34
N PRO A 428 28.77 4.36 5.62
CA PRO A 428 29.24 3.33 6.52
C PRO A 428 30.49 2.64 5.98
N VAL A 429 31.59 2.68 6.75
CA VAL A 429 32.88 2.09 6.43
C VAL A 429 33.13 0.85 7.29
N ALA A 430 33.11 -0.33 6.66
CA ALA A 430 33.22 -1.60 7.34
C ALA A 430 34.24 -2.56 6.69
N ASN A 431 34.43 -2.47 5.36
CA ASN A 431 35.29 -3.36 4.59
C ASN A 431 36.38 -2.57 3.86
N PRO A 432 37.67 -2.69 4.25
CA PRO A 432 38.75 -1.95 3.65
C PRO A 432 38.91 -2.14 2.14
N GLN A 433 38.45 -3.28 1.58
CA GLN A 433 38.58 -3.56 0.13
C GLN A 433 37.68 -2.69 -0.74
N ASN A 434 36.55 -2.22 -0.20
CA ASN A 434 35.56 -1.44 -0.97
C ASN A 434 35.53 0.04 -0.49
N GLU A 435 36.25 0.35 0.58
CA GLU A 435 36.16 1.65 1.26
C GLU A 435 36.63 2.80 0.37
N ALA A 436 37.77 2.66 -0.27
CA ALA A 436 38.31 3.70 -1.12
C ALA A 436 37.39 4.03 -2.31
N GLY A 437 36.89 3.02 -3.02
CA GLY A 437 35.98 3.23 -4.14
C GLY A 437 34.64 3.81 -3.72
N LEU A 438 34.12 3.40 -2.53
CA LEU A 438 32.86 3.91 -2.02
C LEU A 438 32.97 5.37 -1.60
N LEU A 439 34.05 5.74 -0.90
CA LEU A 439 34.33 7.12 -0.48
C LEU A 439 34.59 8.03 -1.68
N SER A 440 35.33 7.55 -2.68
CA SER A 440 35.53 8.28 -3.91
C SER A 440 34.23 8.54 -4.68
N MET A 441 33.32 7.55 -4.75
CA MET A 441 32.00 7.75 -5.35
C MET A 441 31.19 8.78 -4.56
N ALA A 442 31.18 8.69 -3.23
CA ALA A 442 30.52 9.66 -2.37
C ALA A 442 31.09 11.07 -2.56
N ALA A 443 32.41 11.20 -2.64
CA ALA A 443 33.09 12.47 -2.89
C ALA A 443 32.69 13.10 -4.24
N ARG A 444 32.56 12.28 -5.29
CA ARG A 444 32.03 12.75 -6.61
C ARG A 444 30.61 13.28 -6.47
N LEU A 445 29.74 12.57 -5.75
CA LEU A 445 28.35 13.03 -5.54
C LEU A 445 28.29 14.33 -4.74
N VAL A 446 29.18 14.51 -3.77
CA VAL A 446 29.29 15.74 -2.97
C VAL A 446 29.81 16.92 -3.81
N ARG A 447 30.86 16.70 -4.61
CA ARG A 447 31.48 17.73 -5.48
C ARG A 447 30.63 18.15 -6.66
N GLY A 448 29.77 17.28 -7.16
CA GLY A 448 28.95 17.52 -8.34
C GLY A 448 27.91 18.63 -8.20
N SER A 449 27.90 19.35 -7.06
CA SER A 449 27.10 20.56 -6.83
C SER A 449 27.92 21.81 -7.07
N SER A 450 27.38 22.75 -7.84
CA SER A 450 27.98 24.08 -8.04
C SER A 450 27.80 24.94 -6.79
N GLY A 451 28.64 24.75 -5.78
CA GLY A 451 28.55 25.51 -4.54
C GLY A 451 29.01 24.68 -3.34
N SER A 452 30.09 25.01 -2.79
CA SER A 452 31.08 24.26 -2.03
C SER A 452 30.77 23.82 -0.60
N ASN A 453 29.55 23.56 -0.19
CA ASN A 453 29.25 23.21 1.22
C ASN A 453 28.72 21.77 1.43
N GLY A 454 28.95 20.86 0.50
CA GLY A 454 28.64 19.44 0.73
C GLY A 454 29.56 18.81 1.76
N LEU A 455 29.09 17.78 2.47
CA LEU A 455 29.79 17.14 3.58
C LEU A 455 29.80 15.62 3.42
N LEU A 456 30.99 15.04 3.47
CA LEU A 456 31.19 13.60 3.53
C LEU A 456 31.24 13.14 4.99
N LEU A 457 30.42 12.15 5.35
CA LEU A 457 30.28 11.65 6.71
C LEU A 457 30.62 10.14 6.78
N PRO A 458 31.90 9.75 6.77
CA PRO A 458 32.29 8.36 7.01
C PRO A 458 31.85 7.91 8.40
N LEU A 459 31.14 6.77 8.48
CA LEU A 459 30.58 6.22 9.71
C LEU A 459 31.14 4.84 9.99
N ALA A 460 31.85 4.68 11.10
CA ALA A 460 32.25 3.38 11.62
C ALA A 460 31.26 2.93 12.72
N MET A 461 30.71 1.74 12.56
CA MET A 461 29.79 1.12 13.52
C MET A 461 30.53 0.04 14.32
N VAL A 462 30.31 0.00 15.62
CA VAL A 462 30.80 -1.05 16.52
C VAL A 462 29.61 -1.65 17.26
N ASN A 463 29.41 -2.95 17.11
CA ASN A 463 28.43 -3.69 17.91
C ASN A 463 29.11 -4.13 19.21
N PRO A 464 28.66 -3.65 20.40
CA PRO A 464 29.31 -3.94 21.67
C PRO A 464 29.32 -5.44 22.01
N SER A 465 28.19 -6.12 21.84
CA SER A 465 28.05 -7.54 22.17
C SER A 465 28.97 -8.42 21.31
N LEU A 466 29.06 -8.14 20.01
CA LEU A 466 30.00 -8.86 19.12
C LEU A 466 31.45 -8.49 19.40
N ALA A 467 31.73 -7.28 19.82
CA ALA A 467 33.06 -6.82 20.15
C ALA A 467 33.62 -7.51 21.40
N GLU A 468 32.80 -7.72 22.43
CA GLU A 468 33.18 -8.48 23.64
C GLU A 468 33.60 -9.91 23.29
N LEU A 469 32.86 -10.57 22.38
CA LEU A 469 33.16 -11.93 21.92
C LEU A 469 34.44 -12.02 21.08
N ARG A 470 34.90 -10.92 20.47
CA ARG A 470 36.03 -10.89 19.50
C ARG A 470 37.30 -10.18 20.00
N GLY A 471 37.48 -9.99 21.30
CA GLY A 471 38.69 -9.42 21.85
C GLY A 471 38.53 -8.06 22.58
N GLY A 472 37.26 -7.73 22.88
CA GLY A 472 36.91 -6.58 23.71
C GLY A 472 36.55 -5.30 22.93
N ILE A 473 35.72 -4.48 23.54
CA ILE A 473 35.20 -3.23 22.96
C ILE A 473 36.32 -2.26 22.59
N ASN A 474 37.35 -2.15 23.42
CA ASN A 474 38.46 -1.24 23.17
C ASN A 474 39.24 -1.57 21.90
N SER A 475 39.44 -2.86 21.61
CA SER A 475 40.08 -3.32 20.37
C SER A 475 39.24 -3.00 19.15
N ALA A 476 37.92 -3.24 19.23
CA ALA A 476 36.97 -2.94 18.16
C ALA A 476 36.88 -1.44 17.86
N VAL A 477 36.88 -0.60 18.90
CA VAL A 477 36.90 0.87 18.79
C VAL A 477 38.19 1.36 18.18
N ALA A 478 39.34 0.80 18.58
CA ALA A 478 40.63 1.15 17.99
C ALA A 478 40.69 0.81 16.49
N ALA A 479 40.24 -0.37 16.12
CA ALA A 479 40.13 -0.77 14.71
C ALA A 479 39.15 0.12 13.91
N ALA A 480 38.03 0.52 14.49
CA ALA A 480 37.11 1.46 13.88
C ALA A 480 37.71 2.85 13.66
N ARG A 481 38.46 3.37 14.64
CA ARG A 481 39.20 4.64 14.50
C ARG A 481 40.26 4.57 13.42
N GLY A 482 40.98 3.43 13.31
CA GLY A 482 41.95 3.21 12.22
C GLY A 482 41.30 3.27 10.83
N ARG A 483 40.10 2.73 10.66
CA ARG A 483 39.32 2.88 9.40
C ARG A 483 38.91 4.32 9.14
N LEU A 484 38.47 5.02 10.17
CA LEU A 484 38.05 6.42 10.05
C LEU A 484 39.19 7.34 9.68
N SER A 485 40.42 7.10 10.18
CA SER A 485 41.61 7.89 9.80
C SER A 485 42.00 7.69 8.33
N VAL A 486 41.79 6.47 7.79
CA VAL A 486 41.96 6.20 6.36
C VAL A 486 40.91 6.94 5.54
N ALA A 487 39.65 6.91 6.00
CA ALA A 487 38.57 7.61 5.33
C ALA A 487 38.74 9.13 5.32
N GLU A 488 39.29 9.70 6.38
CA GLU A 488 39.65 11.13 6.47
C GLU A 488 40.75 11.50 5.49
N ALA A 489 41.81 10.70 5.43
CA ALA A 489 42.91 10.89 4.47
C ALA A 489 42.42 10.82 3.01
N ILE A 490 41.52 9.90 2.70
CA ILE A 490 40.88 9.83 1.35
C ILE A 490 40.03 11.09 1.07
N GLY A 491 39.34 11.60 2.08
CA GLY A 491 38.57 12.85 1.97
C GLY A 491 39.44 14.05 1.67
N ASP A 492 40.57 14.14 2.34
CA ASP A 492 41.60 15.21 2.15
C ASP A 492 42.21 15.12 0.74
N ASP A 493 42.61 13.94 0.30
CA ASP A 493 43.16 13.72 -1.04
C ASP A 493 42.14 14.11 -2.15
N LEU A 494 40.88 13.87 -1.89
CA LEU A 494 39.82 14.24 -2.80
C LEU A 494 39.34 15.70 -2.63
N ALA A 495 39.93 16.46 -1.70
CA ALA A 495 39.56 17.85 -1.34
C ALA A 495 38.05 18.03 -1.11
N VAL A 496 37.45 17.14 -0.31
CA VAL A 496 36.03 17.18 0.08
C VAL A 496 35.94 17.37 1.60
N PRO A 497 35.15 18.33 2.11
CA PRO A 497 34.93 18.47 3.54
C PRO A 497 34.44 17.14 4.13
N THR A 498 35.27 16.58 5.05
CA THR A 498 35.02 15.26 5.63
C THR A 498 34.93 15.34 7.14
N ARG A 499 33.96 14.70 7.74
CA ARG A 499 33.78 14.57 9.18
C ARG A 499 33.48 13.13 9.54
N THR A 500 34.40 12.48 10.23
CA THR A 500 34.31 11.08 10.65
C THR A 500 33.38 10.90 11.85
N LEU A 501 32.60 9.81 11.86
CA LEU A 501 31.65 9.45 12.89
C LEU A 501 31.91 8.04 13.40
N LEU A 502 31.94 7.86 14.73
CA LEU A 502 32.01 6.55 15.38
C LEU A 502 30.72 6.35 16.21
N ARG A 503 30.06 5.22 16.03
CA ARG A 503 28.85 4.87 16.79
C ARG A 503 28.94 3.46 17.35
N LEU A 504 28.57 3.32 18.62
CA LEU A 504 28.36 2.02 19.26
C LEU A 504 26.86 1.75 19.25
N ASP A 505 26.45 0.64 18.66
CA ASP A 505 25.03 0.26 18.57
C ASP A 505 24.91 -1.25 18.35
N GLU A 506 23.97 -1.89 19.04
CA GLU A 506 23.68 -3.31 18.84
C GLU A 506 22.91 -3.56 17.55
N ASP A 507 21.99 -2.63 17.21
CA ASP A 507 21.23 -2.63 15.97
C ASP A 507 21.97 -1.81 14.90
N LEU A 508 22.82 -2.46 14.12
CA LEU A 508 23.63 -1.78 13.09
C LEU A 508 22.77 -1.05 12.05
N PRO A 509 21.69 -1.64 11.46
CA PRO A 509 20.82 -0.94 10.51
C PRO A 509 20.15 0.30 11.12
N GLY A 510 19.54 0.14 12.28
CA GLY A 510 18.90 1.25 12.98
C GLY A 510 19.90 2.33 13.43
N GLY A 511 21.09 1.93 13.84
CA GLY A 511 22.17 2.85 14.20
C GLY A 511 22.64 3.70 13.01
N MET A 512 22.78 3.12 11.81
CA MET A 512 23.09 3.85 10.59
C MET A 512 22.01 4.86 10.26
N SER A 513 20.75 4.45 10.32
CA SER A 513 19.59 5.28 10.03
C SER A 513 19.44 6.44 11.02
N ARG A 514 19.59 6.15 12.33
CA ARG A 514 19.61 7.19 13.38
C ARG A 514 20.75 8.20 13.17
N THR A 515 21.95 7.73 12.82
CA THR A 515 23.06 8.62 12.51
C THR A 515 22.78 9.50 11.31
N ALA A 516 22.20 8.94 10.24
CA ALA A 516 21.81 9.72 9.08
C ALA A 516 20.79 10.82 9.44
N MET A 517 19.82 10.52 10.31
CA MET A 517 18.83 11.47 10.80
C MET A 517 19.48 12.57 11.67
N GLU A 518 20.30 12.18 12.65
CA GLU A 518 21.01 13.12 13.56
C GLU A 518 21.92 14.09 12.80
N GLN A 519 22.52 13.63 11.70
CA GLN A 519 23.39 14.46 10.86
C GLN A 519 22.62 15.20 9.73
N ALA A 520 21.30 15.08 9.68
CA ALA A 520 20.46 15.60 8.61
C ALA A 520 21.03 15.24 7.22
N ALA A 521 21.33 13.95 7.02
CA ALA A 521 21.92 13.45 5.78
C ALA A 521 20.87 13.46 4.65
N ASP A 522 21.29 13.87 3.48
CA ASP A 522 20.47 13.85 2.26
C ASP A 522 20.50 12.47 1.59
N LEU A 523 21.55 11.66 1.88
CA LEU A 523 21.79 10.36 1.27
C LEU A 523 22.57 9.46 2.21
N LEU A 524 22.24 8.17 2.23
CA LEU A 524 23.01 7.11 2.88
C LEU A 524 23.59 6.20 1.80
N LEU A 525 24.93 6.16 1.67
CA LEU A 525 25.61 5.42 0.62
C LEU A 525 26.23 4.14 1.19
N LEU A 526 25.79 2.98 0.70
CA LEU A 526 26.25 1.67 1.12
C LEU A 526 27.07 0.99 0.02
N GLY A 527 28.18 0.36 0.39
CA GLY A 527 28.99 -0.44 -0.54
C GLY A 527 28.54 -1.88 -0.59
N ALA A 528 28.34 -2.44 -1.77
CA ALA A 528 28.11 -3.86 -1.97
C ALA A 528 29.42 -4.63 -2.17
N GLY A 529 29.56 -5.75 -1.47
CA GLY A 529 30.68 -6.69 -1.65
C GLY A 529 30.61 -7.49 -2.95
N ARG A 530 31.20 -8.71 -2.95
CA ARG A 530 31.22 -9.59 -4.14
C ARG A 530 29.81 -9.95 -4.63
N PRO A 531 29.64 -10.28 -5.94
CA PRO A 531 28.32 -10.58 -6.55
C PRO A 531 27.52 -11.66 -5.83
N ASP A 532 28.21 -12.67 -5.26
CA ASP A 532 27.59 -13.76 -4.51
C ASP A 532 27.02 -13.28 -3.16
N GLN A 533 27.65 -12.27 -2.58
CA GLN A 533 27.20 -11.59 -1.36
C GLN A 533 26.14 -10.54 -1.66
N LEU A 534 26.08 -10.02 -2.89
CA LEU A 534 25.10 -9.01 -3.30
C LEU A 534 23.67 -9.53 -3.16
N ARG A 535 23.45 -10.81 -3.51
CA ARG A 535 22.15 -11.46 -3.38
C ARG A 535 21.80 -11.72 -1.92
N ALA A 536 22.76 -12.17 -1.11
CA ALA A 536 22.60 -12.34 0.32
C ALA A 536 22.53 -11.00 1.07
N TRP A 537 23.11 -9.95 0.50
CA TRP A 537 23.21 -8.63 1.09
C TRP A 537 22.01 -7.73 0.70
N LEU A 538 21.49 -7.78 -0.53
CA LEU A 538 20.21 -7.15 -0.94
C LEU A 538 18.99 -7.90 -0.40
N LEU A 539 19.12 -9.18 -0.08
CA LEU A 539 18.11 -10.02 0.54
C LEU A 539 18.37 -10.24 2.03
N GLY A 540 19.52 -9.77 2.55
CA GLY A 540 19.91 -9.88 3.96
C GLY A 540 19.33 -8.75 4.81
N ASP A 541 19.19 -9.01 6.11
CA ASP A 541 18.57 -8.12 7.10
C ASP A 541 19.17 -6.70 7.17
N MET A 542 20.46 -6.50 6.77
CA MET A 542 21.16 -5.24 6.94
C MET A 542 20.65 -4.12 6.02
N VAL A 543 20.66 -4.32 4.69
CA VAL A 543 20.23 -3.27 3.75
C VAL A 543 18.74 -3.05 3.84
N ASP A 544 17.99 -4.14 4.00
CA ASP A 544 16.56 -4.08 4.23
C ASP A 544 16.23 -3.33 5.53
N GLY A 545 16.99 -3.59 6.60
CA GLY A 545 16.88 -2.87 7.86
C GLY A 545 17.13 -1.37 7.70
N VAL A 546 18.22 -1.01 7.02
CA VAL A 546 18.55 0.40 6.74
C VAL A 546 17.49 1.07 5.89
N CYS A 547 17.05 0.43 4.78
CA CYS A 547 16.04 1.00 3.91
C CYS A 547 14.67 1.15 4.57
N ARG A 548 14.37 0.35 5.60
CA ARG A 548 13.11 0.46 6.36
C ARG A 548 13.11 1.60 7.36
N THR A 549 14.26 1.99 7.86
CA THR A 549 14.41 2.94 8.97
C THR A 549 15.01 4.28 8.54
N ALA A 550 15.61 4.37 7.37
CA ALA A 550 16.22 5.59 6.87
C ALA A 550 15.18 6.63 6.47
N HIS A 551 15.40 7.89 6.90
CA HIS A 551 14.60 9.05 6.52
C HIS A 551 14.99 9.65 5.16
N CYS A 552 16.13 9.25 4.62
CA CYS A 552 16.68 9.72 3.34
C CYS A 552 16.86 8.54 2.36
N PRO A 553 16.99 8.79 1.04
CA PRO A 553 17.30 7.77 0.06
C PRO A 553 18.54 6.97 0.43
N VAL A 554 18.47 5.65 0.27
CA VAL A 554 19.59 4.73 0.45
C VAL A 554 20.12 4.33 -0.90
N VAL A 555 21.38 4.60 -1.16
CA VAL A 555 22.06 4.25 -2.41
C VAL A 555 23.05 3.13 -2.16
N VAL A 556 22.89 2.06 -2.92
CA VAL A 556 23.76 0.88 -2.87
C VAL A 556 24.65 0.88 -4.09
N VAL A 557 25.97 0.85 -3.88
CA VAL A 557 26.96 0.90 -4.97
C VAL A 557 27.74 -0.39 -5.04
N ASN A 558 27.77 -1.00 -6.22
CA ASN A 558 28.59 -2.15 -6.55
C ASN A 558 29.66 -1.78 -7.59
N LEU A 559 30.89 -1.64 -7.16
CA LEU A 559 32.06 -1.34 -8.00
C LEU A 559 32.91 -2.58 -8.30
N SER A 560 32.52 -3.77 -7.87
CA SER A 560 33.34 -4.99 -7.93
C SER A 560 33.75 -5.42 -9.35
N LYS A 561 33.01 -4.97 -10.36
CA LYS A 561 33.25 -5.36 -11.75
C LYS A 561 34.05 -4.34 -12.57
N ARG A 562 34.18 -3.10 -12.09
CA ARG A 562 35.02 -2.06 -12.71
C ARG A 562 35.54 -1.09 -11.66
N PRO A 563 36.84 -0.68 -11.75
CA PRO A 563 37.36 0.37 -10.90
C PRO A 563 36.67 1.70 -11.19
N GLU A 564 36.44 2.50 -10.17
CA GLU A 564 35.75 3.79 -10.22
C GLU A 564 36.35 4.78 -11.23
N GLN A 565 37.66 4.76 -11.41
CA GLN A 565 38.38 5.65 -12.34
C GLN A 565 37.97 5.52 -13.81
N SER A 566 37.30 4.41 -14.19
CA SER A 566 36.89 4.12 -15.57
C SER A 566 35.39 4.33 -15.84
N LEU A 567 34.65 5.04 -14.97
CA LEU A 567 33.21 5.25 -15.11
C LEU A 567 32.90 6.40 -16.10
N ASN A 568 33.09 6.15 -17.40
CA ASN A 568 32.92 7.17 -18.44
C ASN A 568 31.57 7.10 -19.16
N ARG A 569 30.87 5.97 -19.11
CA ARG A 569 29.59 5.77 -19.80
C ARG A 569 28.54 5.34 -18.78
N ILE A 570 27.60 6.25 -18.55
CA ILE A 570 26.55 6.07 -17.54
C ILE A 570 25.24 5.76 -18.23
N LEU A 571 24.60 4.64 -17.90
CA LEU A 571 23.27 4.26 -18.36
C LEU A 571 22.25 4.54 -17.27
N VAL A 572 21.20 5.29 -17.61
CA VAL A 572 20.10 5.65 -16.69
C VAL A 572 18.78 5.18 -17.31
N PRO A 573 18.25 4.03 -16.91
CA PRO A 573 16.95 3.58 -17.34
C PRO A 573 15.85 4.42 -16.70
N ILE A 574 15.02 5.05 -17.52
CA ILE A 574 13.90 5.92 -17.12
C ILE A 574 12.59 5.24 -17.48
N LYS A 575 11.77 4.95 -16.49
CA LYS A 575 10.45 4.33 -16.69
C LYS A 575 9.39 5.37 -17.06
N ASP A 576 9.41 6.50 -16.35
CA ASP A 576 8.42 7.57 -16.43
C ASP A 576 9.08 8.92 -16.13
N LEU A 577 8.31 10.01 -16.22
CA LEU A 577 8.80 11.38 -15.96
C LEU A 577 8.53 11.85 -14.53
N SER A 578 8.46 10.92 -13.56
CA SER A 578 8.22 11.22 -12.14
C SER A 578 9.36 12.01 -11.50
N ALA A 579 9.06 12.63 -10.34
CA ALA A 579 10.08 13.29 -9.52
C ALA A 579 11.21 12.31 -9.13
N SER A 580 10.84 11.05 -8.85
CA SER A 580 11.79 9.98 -8.53
C SER A 580 12.75 9.65 -9.68
N ALA A 581 12.25 9.63 -10.91
CA ALA A 581 13.10 9.42 -12.08
C ALA A 581 14.04 10.64 -12.31
N ARG A 582 13.59 11.84 -11.96
CA ARG A 582 14.40 13.05 -12.00
C ARG A 582 15.55 12.98 -10.99
N GLU A 583 15.30 12.60 -9.74
CA GLU A 583 16.34 12.43 -8.73
C GLU A 583 17.39 11.39 -9.15
N GLN A 584 16.95 10.28 -9.77
CA GLN A 584 17.85 9.28 -10.34
C GLN A 584 18.76 9.90 -11.41
N PHE A 585 18.22 10.74 -12.25
CA PHE A 585 18.98 11.45 -13.28
C PHE A 585 19.92 12.52 -12.68
N GLU A 586 19.50 13.23 -11.63
CA GLU A 586 20.32 14.22 -10.92
C GLU A 586 21.59 13.57 -10.32
N LEU A 587 21.49 12.36 -9.75
CA LEU A 587 22.66 11.63 -9.30
C LEU A 587 23.63 11.29 -10.44
N ALA A 588 23.11 10.92 -11.61
CA ALA A 588 23.94 10.70 -12.79
C ALA A 588 24.65 11.98 -13.26
N LEU A 589 23.96 13.12 -13.18
CA LEU A 589 24.55 14.43 -13.52
C LEU A 589 25.68 14.81 -12.54
N ARG A 590 25.55 14.51 -11.25
CA ARG A 590 26.61 14.75 -10.27
C ARG A 590 27.86 13.96 -10.59
N VAL A 591 27.71 12.70 -10.96
CA VAL A 591 28.84 11.86 -11.39
C VAL A 591 29.47 12.41 -12.68
N LEU A 592 28.66 12.93 -13.60
CA LEU A 592 29.12 13.55 -14.86
C LEU A 592 29.93 14.83 -14.61
N ASN A 593 29.44 15.72 -13.74
CA ASN A 593 30.04 17.04 -13.47
C ASN A 593 31.40 16.97 -12.75
N THR A 594 31.68 15.86 -12.07
CA THR A 594 32.96 15.65 -11.37
C THR A 594 34.00 14.90 -12.20
N ALA A 595 33.62 14.45 -13.39
CA ALA A 595 34.58 13.83 -14.30
C ALA A 595 35.51 14.91 -14.88
N PRO A 596 36.85 14.62 -15.01
CA PRO A 596 37.75 15.52 -15.70
C PRO A 596 37.24 15.91 -17.09
N GLU A 597 37.45 17.15 -17.52
CA GLU A 597 36.99 17.61 -18.85
C GLU A 597 37.54 16.77 -20.00
N GLU A 598 38.74 16.24 -19.81
CA GLU A 598 39.38 15.31 -20.72
C GLU A 598 38.72 13.92 -20.78
N ALA A 599 38.03 13.52 -19.70
CA ALA A 599 37.26 12.29 -19.69
C ALA A 599 35.96 12.49 -20.50
N ARG A 600 35.84 11.79 -21.64
CA ARG A 600 34.65 11.82 -22.52
C ARG A 600 33.43 11.15 -21.83
N THR A 601 33.12 11.54 -20.59
CA THR A 601 32.01 10.97 -19.82
C THR A 601 30.67 11.33 -20.49
N ARG A 602 29.82 10.32 -20.69
CA ARG A 602 28.50 10.46 -21.35
C ARG A 602 27.41 9.84 -20.49
N ILE A 603 26.21 10.40 -20.59
CA ILE A 603 24.98 9.83 -20.01
C ILE A 603 24.08 9.36 -21.13
N THR A 604 23.58 8.14 -21.01
CA THR A 604 22.56 7.57 -21.88
C THR A 604 21.27 7.38 -21.09
N LEU A 605 20.20 8.10 -21.44
CA LEU A 605 18.87 7.85 -20.92
C LEU A 605 18.22 6.75 -21.75
N LEU A 606 17.84 5.65 -21.10
CA LEU A 606 17.14 4.54 -21.73
C LEU A 606 15.67 4.54 -21.35
N HIS A 607 14.77 4.63 -22.31
CA HIS A 607 13.36 4.36 -22.11
C HIS A 607 12.91 3.14 -22.94
N VAL A 608 12.15 2.24 -22.30
CA VAL A 608 11.56 1.10 -22.99
C VAL A 608 10.08 1.35 -23.21
N HIS A 609 9.73 1.55 -24.47
CA HIS A 609 8.38 1.83 -24.90
C HIS A 609 7.60 0.52 -25.11
N ASP A 610 6.46 0.38 -24.42
CA ASP A 610 5.58 -0.79 -24.59
C ASP A 610 4.97 -0.75 -26.00
N PRO A 611 5.02 -1.87 -26.75
CA PRO A 611 4.46 -1.95 -28.10
C PRO A 611 2.98 -1.61 -28.22
N ARG A 612 2.26 -1.65 -27.10
CA ARG A 612 0.81 -1.32 -27.02
C ARG A 612 0.50 0.17 -27.14
N TYR A 613 1.47 1.05 -26.95
CA TYR A 613 1.30 2.51 -27.08
C TYR A 613 1.55 2.99 -28.50
N SER A 614 0.95 4.13 -28.85
CA SER A 614 1.02 4.70 -30.20
C SER A 614 2.42 5.23 -30.56
N GLY A 615 2.69 5.41 -31.84
CA GLY A 615 3.93 6.02 -32.29
C GLY A 615 4.10 7.48 -31.87
N SER A 616 2.98 8.19 -31.67
CA SER A 616 2.97 9.59 -31.17
C SER A 616 3.45 9.68 -29.71
N ASP A 617 3.10 8.71 -28.87
CA ASP A 617 3.53 8.67 -27.46
C ASP A 617 5.04 8.45 -27.35
N ARG A 618 5.60 7.69 -28.27
CA ARG A 618 7.05 7.50 -28.36
C ARG A 618 7.78 8.80 -28.68
N LEU A 619 7.33 9.51 -29.71
CA LEU A 619 7.94 10.79 -30.11
C LEU A 619 7.82 11.85 -29.02
N TRP A 620 6.68 11.87 -28.33
CA TRP A 620 6.46 12.75 -27.19
C TRP A 620 7.43 12.44 -26.04
N MET A 621 7.60 11.16 -25.68
CA MET A 621 8.54 10.74 -24.63
C MET A 621 9.99 11.10 -25.00
N GLU A 622 10.36 10.90 -26.26
CA GLU A 622 11.70 11.24 -26.78
C GLU A 622 11.96 12.75 -26.64
N ASP A 623 11.01 13.60 -27.03
CA ASP A 623 11.08 15.05 -26.89
C ASP A 623 11.21 15.46 -25.41
N GLN A 624 10.43 14.84 -24.50
CA GLN A 624 10.51 15.12 -23.07
C GLN A 624 11.87 14.74 -22.48
N LEU A 625 12.43 13.58 -22.83
CA LEU A 625 13.74 13.15 -22.36
C LEU A 625 14.89 14.01 -22.92
N ILE A 626 14.78 14.48 -24.14
CA ILE A 626 15.74 15.42 -24.74
C ILE A 626 15.73 16.76 -23.98
N ARG A 627 14.56 17.23 -23.55
CA ARG A 627 14.41 18.45 -22.72
C ARG A 627 15.02 18.35 -21.32
N TRP A 628 15.28 17.12 -20.85
CA TRP A 628 15.98 16.93 -19.57
C TRP A 628 17.47 17.28 -19.66
N ARG A 629 18.02 17.46 -20.87
CA ARG A 629 19.43 17.85 -21.03
C ARG A 629 19.65 19.24 -20.39
N PRO A 630 20.55 19.33 -19.38
CA PRO A 630 20.88 20.63 -18.77
C PRO A 630 21.53 21.59 -19.77
N THR A 631 21.23 22.89 -19.62
CA THR A 631 21.93 23.93 -20.33
C THR A 631 23.41 23.92 -19.92
N GLY A 632 24.33 23.81 -20.89
CA GLY A 632 25.78 23.71 -20.64
C GLY A 632 26.39 22.33 -20.83
N ILE A 633 25.58 21.26 -20.95
CA ILE A 633 26.11 19.93 -21.31
C ILE A 633 26.08 19.79 -22.83
N PRO A 634 27.22 19.54 -23.50
CA PRO A 634 27.29 19.30 -24.94
C PRO A 634 26.40 18.13 -25.37
N ALA A 635 25.79 18.23 -26.54
CA ALA A 635 24.92 17.19 -27.08
C ALA A 635 25.63 15.82 -27.20
N GLU A 636 26.94 15.84 -27.43
CA GLU A 636 27.77 14.65 -27.53
C GLU A 636 27.93 13.86 -26.22
N ARG A 637 27.66 14.49 -25.10
CA ARG A 637 27.74 13.87 -23.76
C ARG A 637 26.38 13.38 -23.26
N PHE A 638 25.28 13.60 -24.01
CA PHE A 638 23.94 13.27 -23.64
C PHE A 638 23.21 12.55 -24.77
N HIS A 639 22.85 11.29 -24.53
CA HIS A 639 22.16 10.45 -25.50
C HIS A 639 20.82 9.98 -24.94
N THR A 640 19.83 9.88 -25.82
CA THR A 640 18.53 9.30 -25.50
C THR A 640 18.30 8.09 -26.38
N VAL A 641 17.97 6.96 -25.76
CA VAL A 641 17.71 5.69 -26.45
C VAL A 641 16.32 5.19 -26.08
N ILE A 642 15.44 5.09 -27.08
CA ILE A 642 14.11 4.52 -26.90
C ILE A 642 14.04 3.18 -27.63
N VAL A 643 13.82 2.11 -26.86
CA VAL A 643 13.72 0.74 -27.35
C VAL A 643 12.28 0.28 -27.32
N ARG A 644 11.78 -0.36 -28.36
CA ARG A 644 10.50 -1.08 -28.35
C ARG A 644 10.71 -2.48 -27.80
N GLY A 645 9.90 -2.88 -26.80
CA GLY A 645 9.99 -4.24 -26.28
C GLY A 645 9.07 -4.49 -25.09
N PRO A 646 8.75 -5.75 -24.81
CA PRO A 646 7.84 -6.14 -23.73
C PRO A 646 8.47 -6.06 -22.33
N GLY A 647 9.77 -5.72 -22.20
CA GLY A 647 10.46 -5.67 -20.93
C GLY A 647 11.73 -4.84 -20.93
N ILE A 648 11.96 -4.13 -19.83
CA ILE A 648 13.13 -3.25 -19.65
C ILE A 648 14.42 -4.03 -19.37
N ASP A 649 14.32 -5.19 -18.72
CA ASP A 649 15.47 -5.96 -18.22
C ASP A 649 16.43 -6.39 -19.34
N GLY A 650 15.86 -6.89 -20.44
CA GLY A 650 16.64 -7.30 -21.61
C GLY A 650 17.33 -6.11 -22.34
N ALA A 651 16.70 -4.94 -22.34
CA ALA A 651 17.28 -3.73 -22.91
C ALA A 651 18.42 -3.21 -22.03
N ILE A 652 18.25 -3.18 -20.72
CA ILE A 652 19.29 -2.79 -19.75
C ILE A 652 20.48 -3.75 -19.87
N HIS A 653 20.25 -5.06 -19.87
CA HIS A 653 21.34 -6.05 -19.96
C HIS A 653 22.14 -5.92 -21.26
N ARG A 654 21.48 -5.64 -22.39
CA ARG A 654 22.14 -5.43 -23.67
C ARG A 654 23.01 -4.18 -23.68
N LEU A 655 22.46 -3.04 -23.26
CA LEU A 655 23.15 -1.77 -23.27
C LEU A 655 24.22 -1.65 -22.18
N SER A 656 24.06 -2.37 -21.04
CA SER A 656 25.05 -2.37 -19.96
C SER A 656 26.42 -2.92 -20.38
N ARG A 657 26.50 -3.71 -21.47
CA ARG A 657 27.78 -4.18 -22.02
C ARG A 657 28.65 -3.05 -22.60
N GLU A 658 28.02 -1.99 -23.03
CA GLU A 658 28.65 -0.82 -23.63
C GLU A 658 28.83 0.34 -22.63
N HIS A 659 28.33 0.16 -21.39
CA HIS A 659 28.38 1.17 -20.34
C HIS A 659 29.24 0.71 -19.15
N ASP A 660 29.71 1.68 -18.39
CA ASP A 660 30.58 1.44 -17.25
C ASP A 660 29.82 1.44 -15.92
N LEU A 661 28.74 2.23 -15.83
CA LEU A 661 27.86 2.35 -14.69
C LEU A 661 26.40 2.33 -15.11
N VAL A 662 25.57 1.54 -14.43
CA VAL A 662 24.11 1.58 -14.56
C VAL A 662 23.53 2.13 -13.26
N ILE A 663 22.71 3.18 -13.36
CA ILE A 663 22.01 3.75 -12.21
C ILE A 663 20.56 3.29 -12.27
N LEU A 664 20.15 2.49 -11.29
CA LEU A 664 18.82 1.90 -11.19
C LEU A 664 18.07 2.49 -10.01
N ARG A 665 16.74 2.47 -10.06
CA ARG A 665 15.89 2.73 -8.91
C ARG A 665 15.07 1.48 -8.60
N THR A 666 15.05 1.06 -7.33
CA THR A 666 14.26 -0.09 -6.92
C THR A 666 12.81 0.32 -6.76
N GLN A 667 11.91 -0.40 -7.43
CA GLN A 667 10.51 -0.41 -7.06
C GLN A 667 10.27 -1.70 -6.29
N ARG A 668 10.32 -1.64 -4.97
CA ARG A 668 10.03 -2.81 -4.13
C ARG A 668 8.56 -3.17 -4.25
N ARG A 669 8.27 -4.35 -4.80
CA ARG A 669 6.92 -4.91 -4.73
C ARG A 669 6.62 -5.28 -3.29
N ARG A 670 5.59 -4.69 -2.73
CA ARG A 670 5.05 -5.04 -1.42
C ARG A 670 3.85 -5.97 -1.62
N VAL A 671 3.80 -7.06 -0.89
CA VAL A 671 2.60 -7.88 -0.74
C VAL A 671 2.24 -7.84 0.73
N GLY A 672 1.08 -7.30 1.05
CA GLY A 672 0.65 -7.11 2.45
C GLY A 672 1.50 -6.14 3.26
N GLY A 673 2.15 -5.15 2.62
CA GLY A 673 3.06 -4.20 3.30
C GLY A 673 4.48 -4.72 3.51
N LEU A 674 4.74 -6.01 3.31
CA LEU A 674 6.07 -6.60 3.42
C LEU A 674 6.77 -6.63 2.06
N PRO A 675 8.04 -6.22 1.98
CA PRO A 675 8.87 -6.50 0.82
C PRO A 675 9.01 -8.02 0.70
N ILE A 676 8.62 -8.59 -0.44
CA ILE A 676 8.80 -10.04 -0.65
C ILE A 676 10.30 -10.28 -0.84
N PRO A 677 10.94 -11.06 0.04
CA PRO A 677 12.31 -11.50 -0.18
C PRO A 677 12.39 -12.27 -1.49
N GLY A 678 13.28 -11.85 -2.41
CA GLY A 678 13.51 -12.54 -3.69
C GLY A 678 12.57 -12.20 -4.84
N SER A 679 11.54 -11.36 -4.67
CA SER A 679 10.69 -10.89 -5.77
C SER A 679 11.26 -9.66 -6.49
N ASP A 680 12.39 -9.14 -6.04
CA ASP A 680 13.02 -7.97 -6.61
C ASP A 680 13.73 -8.33 -7.94
N ARG A 681 13.04 -8.02 -9.03
CA ARG A 681 13.62 -8.11 -10.38
C ARG A 681 14.93 -7.33 -10.49
N THR A 682 15.07 -6.27 -9.71
CA THR A 682 16.26 -5.41 -9.69
C THR A 682 17.48 -6.18 -9.16
N SER A 683 17.31 -7.00 -8.11
CA SER A 683 18.41 -7.82 -7.58
C SER A 683 18.89 -8.88 -8.58
N GLN A 684 17.96 -9.53 -9.30
CA GLN A 684 18.29 -10.46 -10.37
C GLN A 684 19.01 -9.76 -11.51
N LEU A 685 18.52 -8.59 -11.92
CA LEU A 685 19.14 -7.79 -12.98
C LEU A 685 20.56 -7.38 -12.62
N ILE A 686 20.78 -6.85 -11.41
CA ILE A 686 22.10 -6.39 -10.94
C ILE A 686 23.12 -7.53 -10.92
N SER A 687 22.73 -8.72 -10.50
CA SER A 687 23.65 -9.89 -10.49
C SER A 687 24.14 -10.27 -11.88
N GLN A 688 23.35 -9.98 -12.90
CA GLN A 688 23.64 -10.28 -14.31
C GLN A 688 24.36 -9.14 -15.06
N LEU A 689 24.41 -7.91 -14.49
CA LEU A 689 25.06 -6.78 -15.14
C LEU A 689 26.57 -7.00 -15.25
N PRO A 690 27.18 -6.73 -16.41
CA PRO A 690 28.61 -6.85 -16.64
C PRO A 690 29.42 -5.62 -16.14
N CYS A 691 28.77 -4.57 -15.71
CA CYS A 691 29.35 -3.29 -15.29
C CYS A 691 29.04 -2.93 -13.84
N ALA A 692 29.58 -1.80 -13.36
CA ALA A 692 29.21 -1.26 -12.05
C ALA A 692 27.71 -0.89 -11.98
N ALA A 693 27.14 -0.98 -10.80
CA ALA A 693 25.75 -0.65 -10.58
C ALA A 693 25.58 0.25 -9.36
N MET A 694 24.71 1.24 -9.49
CA MET A 694 24.22 2.09 -8.42
C MET A 694 22.72 1.91 -8.30
N VAL A 695 22.23 1.58 -7.14
CA VAL A 695 20.82 1.28 -6.90
C VAL A 695 20.26 2.22 -5.86
N ILE A 696 19.28 3.00 -6.24
CA ILE A 696 18.59 3.96 -5.37
C ILE A 696 17.37 3.28 -4.80
N SER A 697 17.23 3.29 -3.48
CA SER A 697 16.03 2.86 -2.75
C SER A 697 15.45 4.07 -2.03
N ASP A 698 14.19 4.35 -2.31
CA ASP A 698 13.48 5.41 -1.59
C ASP A 698 13.29 5.04 -0.12
N PRO A 699 13.27 6.04 0.79
CA PRO A 699 12.89 5.81 2.17
C PRO A 699 11.51 5.18 2.22
N LEU A 700 11.31 4.28 3.16
CA LEU A 700 10.02 3.61 3.37
C LEU A 700 9.13 4.39 4.36
N VAL A 701 9.64 5.50 4.89
CA VAL A 701 8.98 6.38 5.87
C VAL A 701 8.32 7.55 5.14
#